data_886a7344550f3873b1dcbf87847a1ae8
#
_entry.id   886a7344550f3873b1dcbf87847a1ae8
#
_cell.length_a   1.000
_cell.length_b   1.000
_cell.length_c   1.000
_cell.angle_alpha   90.00
_cell.angle_beta   90.00
_cell.angle_gamma   90.00
#
_symmetry.space_group_name_H-M   'P 1'
#
loop_
_entity.id
_entity.type
_entity.pdbx_description
1 polymer ?
#
loop_
_entity_poly.entity_id
_entity_poly.type
_entity_poly.pdbx_seq_one_letter_code
_entity_poly.pdbx_strand_id
1 'polypeptide(L)'
;MTLAGGFLWLFFKAMKSGQFDDQHTPAIRILFDQKTKIKRTKNHLKKRSDMSGTTLEKFSYDNKIVKFFGAATMIWGLAGMLIGLLAATQLFLPEANLGNPYTTFGRIRPLHTNAVIFAFVGNAIFAGVYYSMPRLLKAPMWNKTLSWIHFWGWQAIILSAVITLPLGLTSSKEYAELEWPIDIAITIIWVAFGANMIGTLIKRREKHMYVAIWFYLASFVTVAVLHIFNSLALPVSLFKSYSVYAGVQDALVQWWYGHNAVAFFLTTPFLGLMYYFLPKAANRPIFSYKLSIVHFWSLIFLYIWAGPHHLLYTALPEWAQVLGVAFSIMLLAPSWGGMVNGLLTLRGAWDKVRVDPVLKFMVVAVTAYGMATFEGPLLSIKSVNAIAHYTDWIIAHVHIGGLGWNGFLTFSMLYWLWPRMWRTTLYSTKLANTHFWLGTLGILFYALPLYVAALTQSLMWKEFADTGRLAYPNFLETVIQIVPMYMLRAFGGLLYLSGAIMMVYNLVKTAAAGSFLEEEEDEAPALAKHVPDNKEFWHRAWERKPVFFTILATIAILIGGIVEIIPTILVKSNIPTISSVQPYTPLELQGRDLYISNGCVGCHSQMIRPFRFETERYGEYSKAGEFVYDRPFLWGSKRTGPDLHRVGGKYPDSWHYHHMVDPRSMSPGSLMPPYPWMTTNVMDHSNIEAKIRTMQKLGVPYPEGYDVKAIEDLQSQAQMIANNLKESGIEVLPDTEIIALIAYLQRLGTDIKKAAPENE
;
A
#
# COMPACT_ATOMS: atom_id res chain seq x y z
N MET A 1 -0.57 -4.66 26.34
CA MET A 1 0.50 -5.65 26.53
C MET A 1 0.01 -6.92 27.22
N THR A 2 -0.59 -6.86 28.42
CA THR A 2 -1.08 -8.02 29.18
C THR A 2 -2.11 -8.88 28.43
N LEU A 3 -3.09 -8.28 27.74
CA LEU A 3 -4.08 -9.00 26.94
C LEU A 3 -3.46 -9.71 25.71
N ALA A 4 -2.55 -9.06 25.00
CA ALA A 4 -1.85 -9.67 23.87
C ALA A 4 -0.90 -10.78 24.33
N GLY A 5 -0.18 -10.58 25.46
CA GLY A 5 0.66 -11.60 26.09
C GLY A 5 -0.18 -12.78 26.61
N GLY A 6 -1.32 -12.52 27.22
CA GLY A 6 -2.27 -13.56 27.65
C GLY A 6 -2.82 -14.36 26.48
N PHE A 7 -3.18 -13.70 25.38
CA PHE A 7 -3.67 -14.37 24.18
C PHE A 7 -2.58 -15.21 23.51
N LEU A 8 -1.37 -14.69 23.38
CA LEU A 8 -0.20 -15.44 22.89
C LEU A 8 0.09 -16.65 23.76
N TRP A 9 0.06 -16.50 25.08
CA TRP A 9 0.26 -17.62 26.01
C TRP A 9 -0.82 -18.68 25.86
N LEU A 10 -2.10 -18.30 25.80
CA LEU A 10 -3.23 -19.22 25.54
C LEU A 10 -3.08 -19.91 24.18
N PHE A 11 -2.67 -19.17 23.16
CA PHE A 11 -2.42 -19.71 21.82
C PHE A 11 -1.30 -20.74 21.83
N PHE A 12 -0.14 -20.46 22.46
CA PHE A 12 0.95 -21.41 22.58
C PHE A 12 0.59 -22.61 23.45
N LYS A 13 -0.22 -22.41 24.49
CA LYS A 13 -0.74 -23.49 25.33
C LYS A 13 -1.67 -24.42 24.54
N ALA A 14 -2.61 -23.84 23.75
CA ALA A 14 -3.49 -24.60 22.87
C ALA A 14 -2.71 -25.35 21.77
N MET A 15 -1.62 -24.76 21.25
CA MET A 15 -0.73 -25.39 20.29
C MET A 15 0.03 -26.58 20.90
N LYS A 16 0.56 -26.42 22.13
CA LYS A 16 1.26 -27.49 22.86
C LYS A 16 0.32 -28.63 23.27
N SER A 17 -0.96 -28.36 23.52
CA SER A 17 -1.97 -29.37 23.87
C SER A 17 -2.46 -30.17 22.66
N GLY A 18 -1.95 -29.92 21.45
CA GLY A 18 -2.40 -30.58 20.24
C GLY A 18 -3.78 -30.13 19.73
N GLN A 19 -4.32 -29.03 20.27
CA GLN A 19 -5.65 -28.53 19.85
C GLN A 19 -5.70 -28.20 18.36
N PHE A 20 -4.59 -27.83 17.75
CA PHE A 20 -4.45 -27.52 16.33
C PHE A 20 -3.87 -28.66 15.50
N ASP A 21 -3.52 -29.80 16.14
CA ASP A 21 -3.03 -30.95 15.39
C ASP A 21 -4.17 -31.55 14.55
N ASP A 22 -3.93 -31.58 13.24
CA ASP A 22 -4.86 -32.17 12.30
C ASP A 22 -4.08 -33.06 11.32
N GLN A 23 -4.13 -34.36 11.55
CA GLN A 23 -3.44 -35.35 10.72
C GLN A 23 -4.30 -35.80 9.52
N HIS A 24 -5.56 -35.34 9.37
CA HIS A 24 -6.49 -35.84 8.38
C HIS A 24 -7.02 -34.82 7.39
N THR A 25 -6.83 -35.13 6.14
CA THR A 25 -7.58 -34.84 4.91
C THR A 25 -7.48 -33.48 4.21
N PRO A 26 -7.85 -32.28 4.69
CA PRO A 26 -7.81 -31.11 3.82
C PRO A 26 -6.40 -30.60 3.51
N ALA A 27 -5.50 -30.73 4.48
CA ALA A 27 -4.12 -30.28 4.36
C ALA A 27 -3.29 -31.10 3.38
N ILE A 28 -3.53 -32.43 3.33
CA ILE A 28 -2.81 -33.36 2.45
C ILE A 28 -3.25 -33.21 0.99
N ARG A 29 -4.48 -32.77 0.76
CA ARG A 29 -5.06 -32.65 -0.58
C ARG A 29 -4.26 -31.74 -1.50
N ILE A 30 -3.67 -30.66 -0.98
CA ILE A 30 -2.88 -29.73 -1.79
C ILE A 30 -1.70 -30.41 -2.49
N LEU A 31 -1.18 -31.52 -1.94
CA LEU A 31 -0.06 -32.24 -2.53
C LEU A 31 -0.46 -33.04 -3.78
N PHE A 32 -1.75 -33.30 -3.98
CA PHE A 32 -2.30 -34.15 -5.05
C PHE A 32 -2.98 -33.36 -6.17
N ASP A 33 -2.95 -32.05 -6.18
CA ASP A 33 -3.54 -31.24 -7.25
C ASP A 33 -2.71 -31.26 -8.55
N GLN A 34 -1.49 -31.78 -8.53
CA GLN A 34 -0.66 -32.07 -9.70
C GLN A 34 -0.37 -33.58 -9.78
N LYS A 35 -0.45 -34.15 -10.98
CA LYS A 35 0.00 -35.54 -11.25
C LYS A 35 1.51 -35.59 -11.09
N THR A 36 2.01 -35.89 -9.89
CA THR A 36 3.38 -36.35 -9.75
C THR A 36 3.41 -37.72 -10.45
N LYS A 37 4.28 -37.92 -11.45
CA LYS A 37 4.58 -39.22 -12.04
C LYS A 37 5.25 -40.12 -10.99
N ILE A 38 4.54 -40.51 -9.95
CA ILE A 38 4.90 -41.67 -9.14
C ILE A 38 4.47 -42.86 -9.97
N LYS A 39 5.44 -43.69 -10.36
CA LYS A 39 5.16 -45.03 -10.89
C LYS A 39 4.28 -45.77 -9.89
N ARG A 40 2.96 -45.58 -9.97
CA ARG A 40 2.01 -46.44 -9.26
C ARG A 40 1.94 -47.75 -10.02
N THR A 41 2.28 -48.82 -9.34
CA THR A 41 2.05 -50.19 -9.79
C THR A 41 0.61 -50.31 -10.34
N LYS A 42 0.48 -50.75 -11.57
CA LYS A 42 -0.77 -50.88 -12.33
C LYS A 42 -1.92 -51.62 -11.61
N ASN A 43 -1.66 -52.29 -10.51
CA ASN A 43 -2.64 -53.10 -9.78
C ASN A 43 -3.57 -52.33 -8.84
N HIS A 44 -3.23 -51.08 -8.40
CA HIS A 44 -4.13 -50.28 -7.56
C HIS A 44 -5.11 -49.42 -8.35
N LEU A 45 -4.84 -49.14 -9.61
CA LEU A 45 -5.73 -48.32 -10.47
C LEU A 45 -6.90 -49.16 -11.01
N LYS A 46 -6.72 -50.45 -11.29
CA LYS A 46 -7.80 -51.34 -11.74
C LYS A 46 -8.91 -51.54 -10.70
N LYS A 47 -8.57 -51.58 -9.41
CA LYS A 47 -9.54 -51.73 -8.32
C LYS A 47 -10.36 -50.46 -7.99
N ARG A 48 -9.96 -49.25 -8.49
CA ARG A 48 -10.70 -48.00 -8.32
C ARG A 48 -11.59 -47.65 -9.51
N SER A 49 -11.32 -48.16 -10.71
CA SER A 49 -12.16 -47.94 -11.89
C SER A 49 -13.46 -48.73 -11.84
N ASP A 50 -13.48 -49.81 -11.07
CA ASP A 50 -14.66 -50.70 -11.01
C ASP A 50 -15.68 -50.30 -9.92
N MET A 51 -15.40 -49.23 -9.13
CA MET A 51 -16.27 -48.84 -8.01
C MET A 51 -17.04 -47.52 -8.19
N SER A 52 -16.89 -46.79 -9.29
CA SER A 52 -17.77 -45.64 -9.56
C SER A 52 -17.87 -45.38 -11.05
N GLY A 53 -19.06 -45.51 -11.60
CA GLY A 53 -19.42 -45.12 -12.97
C GLY A 53 -19.39 -43.60 -13.22
N THR A 54 -18.47 -42.86 -12.59
CA THR A 54 -18.29 -41.41 -12.78
C THR A 54 -17.38 -41.15 -13.97
N THR A 55 -17.96 -40.59 -15.02
CA THR A 55 -17.22 -40.12 -16.21
C THR A 55 -16.24 -39.03 -15.82
N LEU A 56 -14.96 -39.19 -16.19
CA LEU A 56 -13.94 -38.13 -16.01
C LEU A 56 -14.08 -37.15 -17.16
N GLU A 57 -14.18 -35.87 -16.81
CA GLU A 57 -14.14 -34.75 -17.74
C GLU A 57 -12.69 -34.28 -17.93
N LYS A 58 -12.26 -34.13 -19.19
CA LYS A 58 -10.95 -33.64 -19.58
C LYS A 58 -11.01 -32.12 -19.72
N PHE A 59 -9.97 -31.43 -19.27
CA PHE A 59 -9.79 -30.00 -19.42
C PHE A 59 -8.30 -29.62 -19.36
N SER A 60 -7.95 -28.37 -19.69
CA SER A 60 -6.58 -27.90 -19.64
C SER A 60 -6.46 -26.59 -18.83
N TYR A 61 -5.31 -26.41 -18.18
CA TYR A 61 -4.93 -25.16 -17.53
C TYR A 61 -4.11 -24.32 -18.50
N ASP A 62 -4.45 -23.04 -18.63
CA ASP A 62 -3.72 -22.08 -19.46
C ASP A 62 -2.51 -21.51 -18.70
N ASN A 63 -1.29 -21.93 -19.07
CA ASN A 63 -0.06 -21.40 -18.53
C ASN A 63 0.42 -20.14 -19.26
N LYS A 64 -0.16 -19.80 -20.43
CA LYS A 64 0.25 -18.64 -21.22
C LYS A 64 -0.03 -17.34 -20.47
N ILE A 65 -1.23 -17.20 -19.89
CA ILE A 65 -1.58 -16.02 -19.07
C ILE A 65 -0.67 -15.90 -17.83
N VAL A 66 -0.32 -17.02 -17.19
CA VAL A 66 0.61 -17.06 -16.05
C VAL A 66 2.00 -16.57 -16.46
N LYS A 67 2.49 -17.01 -17.64
CA LYS A 67 3.76 -16.55 -18.21
C LYS A 67 3.77 -15.04 -18.41
N PHE A 68 2.70 -14.47 -18.97
CA PHE A 68 2.63 -13.04 -19.25
C PHE A 68 2.61 -12.20 -17.96
N PHE A 69 1.80 -12.57 -16.97
CA PHE A 69 1.83 -11.92 -15.66
C PHE A 69 3.17 -12.08 -14.95
N GLY A 70 3.79 -13.26 -15.01
CA GLY A 70 5.12 -13.49 -14.44
C GLY A 70 6.22 -12.69 -15.13
N ALA A 71 6.18 -12.55 -16.46
CA ALA A 71 7.10 -11.69 -17.20
C ALA A 71 6.89 -10.21 -16.86
N ALA A 72 5.64 -9.75 -16.79
CA ALA A 72 5.31 -8.39 -16.35
C ALA A 72 5.79 -8.13 -14.92
N THR A 73 5.66 -9.12 -14.01
CA THR A 73 6.22 -9.04 -12.64
C THR A 73 7.72 -8.75 -12.67
N MET A 74 8.49 -9.45 -13.51
CA MET A 74 9.93 -9.25 -13.61
C MET A 74 10.29 -7.85 -14.16
N ILE A 75 9.61 -7.41 -15.22
CA ILE A 75 9.85 -6.12 -15.86
C ILE A 75 9.54 -4.98 -14.90
N TRP A 76 8.32 -4.97 -14.35
CA TRP A 76 7.88 -3.91 -13.44
C TRP A 76 8.60 -3.96 -12.09
N GLY A 77 9.02 -5.15 -11.65
CA GLY A 77 9.84 -5.29 -10.45
C GLY A 77 11.18 -4.58 -10.60
N LEU A 78 11.90 -4.82 -11.71
CA LEU A 78 13.16 -4.12 -11.98
C LEU A 78 12.94 -2.61 -12.12
N ALA A 79 11.94 -2.19 -12.88
CA ALA A 79 11.61 -0.77 -13.05
C ALA A 79 11.28 -0.09 -11.71
N GLY A 80 10.38 -0.68 -10.91
CA GLY A 80 9.97 -0.13 -9.62
C GLY A 80 11.12 -0.04 -8.61
N MET A 81 11.98 -1.07 -8.57
CA MET A 81 13.17 -1.07 -7.70
C MET A 81 14.21 -0.03 -8.14
N LEU A 82 14.41 0.15 -9.46
CA LEU A 82 15.30 1.16 -10.00
C LEU A 82 14.82 2.59 -9.66
N ILE A 83 13.53 2.86 -9.84
CA ILE A 83 12.91 4.14 -9.45
C ILE A 83 13.03 4.35 -7.93
N GLY A 84 12.88 3.29 -7.12
CA GLY A 84 13.09 3.37 -5.67
C GLY A 84 14.54 3.67 -5.28
N LEU A 85 15.51 3.11 -6.00
CA LEU A 85 16.92 3.43 -5.81
C LEU A 85 17.22 4.89 -6.16
N LEU A 86 16.63 5.40 -7.25
CA LEU A 86 16.71 6.84 -7.61
C LEU A 86 16.14 7.70 -6.48
N ALA A 87 14.92 7.41 -6.01
CA ALA A 87 14.30 8.14 -4.91
C ALA A 87 15.12 8.08 -3.61
N ALA A 88 15.73 6.94 -3.29
CA ALA A 88 16.63 6.83 -2.14
C ALA A 88 17.91 7.68 -2.32
N THR A 89 18.44 7.76 -3.54
CA THR A 89 19.63 8.58 -3.88
C THR A 89 19.32 10.07 -3.76
N GLN A 90 18.16 10.52 -4.20
CA GLN A 90 17.71 11.91 -4.10
C GLN A 90 17.68 12.45 -2.67
N LEU A 91 17.57 11.59 -1.67
CA LEU A 91 17.53 11.97 -0.26
C LEU A 91 18.91 12.24 0.38
N PHE A 92 20.01 12.04 -0.35
CA PHE A 92 21.35 12.45 0.10
C PHE A 92 22.15 13.14 -1.01
N LEU A 93 21.69 13.08 -2.24
CA LEU A 93 22.26 13.73 -3.40
C LEU A 93 21.14 14.49 -4.17
N PRO A 94 20.78 15.72 -3.74
CA PRO A 94 19.71 16.49 -4.38
C PRO A 94 19.88 16.73 -5.88
N GLU A 95 21.11 16.71 -6.39
CA GLU A 95 21.43 16.80 -7.82
C GLU A 95 20.82 15.65 -8.64
N ALA A 96 20.54 14.51 -7.99
CA ALA A 96 19.85 13.38 -8.62
C ALA A 96 18.38 13.68 -9.00
N ASN A 97 17.84 14.85 -8.59
CA ASN A 97 16.54 15.35 -9.08
C ASN A 97 16.63 15.91 -10.51
N LEU A 98 17.82 16.04 -11.10
CA LEU A 98 18.10 16.42 -12.49
C LEU A 98 17.58 17.81 -12.90
N GLY A 99 17.20 18.69 -11.98
CA GLY A 99 16.80 20.07 -12.20
C GLY A 99 15.57 20.27 -13.11
N ASN A 100 14.67 19.28 -13.18
CA ASN A 100 13.45 19.39 -13.97
C ASN A 100 12.22 18.90 -13.16
N PRO A 101 10.98 19.36 -13.48
CA PRO A 101 9.79 19.03 -12.70
C PRO A 101 9.45 17.53 -12.69
N TYR A 102 9.75 16.79 -13.74
CA TYR A 102 9.28 15.41 -13.93
C TYR A 102 10.03 14.38 -13.07
N THR A 103 11.24 14.70 -12.65
CA THR A 103 12.13 13.80 -11.91
C THR A 103 12.35 14.20 -10.45
N THR A 104 11.63 15.22 -9.95
CA THR A 104 11.71 15.59 -8.52
C THR A 104 11.25 14.44 -7.62
N PHE A 105 11.85 14.32 -6.46
CA PHE A 105 11.50 13.32 -5.45
C PHE A 105 9.98 13.27 -5.18
N GLY A 106 9.32 14.45 -5.12
CA GLY A 106 7.87 14.55 -4.89
C GLY A 106 7.04 13.83 -5.95
N ARG A 107 7.49 13.81 -7.21
CA ARG A 107 6.82 13.10 -8.33
C ARG A 107 7.32 11.66 -8.51
N ILE A 108 8.56 11.39 -8.17
CA ILE A 108 9.18 10.06 -8.28
C ILE A 108 8.72 9.13 -7.15
N ARG A 109 8.50 9.65 -5.93
CA ARG A 109 8.04 8.83 -4.79
C ARG A 109 6.70 8.12 -5.06
N PRO A 110 5.60 8.81 -5.47
CA PRO A 110 4.34 8.15 -5.80
C PRO A 110 4.49 7.19 -6.99
N LEU A 111 5.32 7.51 -7.98
CA LEU A 111 5.62 6.60 -9.09
C LEU A 111 6.27 5.30 -8.59
N HIS A 112 7.29 5.40 -7.70
CA HIS A 112 7.90 4.23 -7.06
C HIS A 112 6.87 3.39 -6.32
N THR A 113 6.04 4.01 -5.49
CA THR A 113 5.03 3.32 -4.68
C THR A 113 4.04 2.56 -5.56
N ASN A 114 3.50 3.20 -6.60
CA ASN A 114 2.58 2.56 -7.54
C ASN A 114 3.27 1.43 -8.35
N ALA A 115 4.51 1.64 -8.77
CA ALA A 115 5.27 0.64 -9.51
C ALA A 115 5.55 -0.63 -8.69
N VAL A 116 5.90 -0.50 -7.41
CA VAL A 116 6.18 -1.69 -6.58
C VAL A 116 4.91 -2.35 -6.07
N ILE A 117 3.88 -1.60 -5.66
CA ILE A 117 2.66 -2.18 -5.10
C ILE A 117 1.77 -2.76 -6.20
N PHE A 118 1.40 -1.95 -7.20
CA PHE A 118 0.40 -2.35 -8.18
C PHE A 118 1.00 -2.98 -9.42
N ALA A 119 2.17 -2.52 -9.88
CA ALA A 119 2.77 -3.12 -11.07
C ALA A 119 3.58 -4.38 -10.74
N PHE A 120 4.55 -4.34 -9.82
CA PHE A 120 5.35 -5.52 -9.45
C PHE A 120 4.51 -6.55 -8.69
N VAL A 121 4.02 -6.18 -7.51
CA VAL A 121 3.31 -7.10 -6.61
C VAL A 121 1.95 -7.48 -7.19
N GLY A 122 1.22 -6.57 -7.83
CA GLY A 122 -0.05 -6.86 -8.49
C GLY A 122 0.06 -7.93 -9.56
N ASN A 123 1.03 -7.80 -10.50
CA ASN A 123 1.27 -8.84 -11.50
C ASN A 123 1.70 -10.18 -10.87
N ALA A 124 2.44 -10.17 -9.76
CA ALA A 124 2.81 -11.37 -9.02
C ALA A 124 1.58 -12.08 -8.42
N ILE A 125 0.66 -11.33 -7.82
CA ILE A 125 -0.62 -11.86 -7.32
C ILE A 125 -1.37 -12.54 -8.45
N PHE A 126 -1.53 -11.87 -9.59
CA PHE A 126 -2.29 -12.43 -10.70
C PHE A 126 -1.60 -13.66 -11.29
N ALA A 127 -0.29 -13.65 -11.47
CA ALA A 127 0.45 -14.84 -11.89
C ALA A 127 0.17 -16.03 -10.96
N GLY A 128 0.24 -15.80 -9.65
CA GLY A 128 0.00 -16.83 -8.65
C GLY A 128 -1.47 -17.30 -8.60
N VAL A 129 -2.44 -16.40 -8.69
CA VAL A 129 -3.88 -16.73 -8.68
C VAL A 129 -4.27 -17.49 -9.94
N TYR A 130 -3.88 -17.01 -11.13
CA TYR A 130 -4.15 -17.71 -12.40
C TYR A 130 -3.51 -19.09 -12.48
N TYR A 131 -2.42 -19.32 -11.74
CA TYR A 131 -1.81 -20.65 -11.64
C TYR A 131 -2.51 -21.53 -10.59
N SER A 132 -2.71 -21.03 -9.39
CA SER A 132 -3.13 -21.83 -8.23
C SER A 132 -4.64 -22.10 -8.19
N MET A 133 -5.46 -21.09 -8.47
CA MET A 133 -6.92 -21.18 -8.36
C MET A 133 -7.53 -22.26 -9.27
N PRO A 134 -7.21 -22.33 -10.58
CA PRO A 134 -7.72 -23.38 -11.45
C PRO A 134 -7.36 -24.79 -10.96
N ARG A 135 -6.13 -24.96 -10.47
CA ARG A 135 -5.64 -26.26 -9.97
C ARG A 135 -6.29 -26.69 -8.68
N LEU A 136 -6.56 -25.74 -7.77
CA LEU A 136 -7.31 -25.99 -6.54
C LEU A 136 -8.77 -26.33 -6.78
N LEU A 137 -9.37 -25.73 -7.80
CA LEU A 137 -10.78 -25.91 -8.15
C LEU A 137 -11.01 -27.05 -9.17
N LYS A 138 -9.95 -27.62 -9.73
CA LYS A 138 -10.01 -28.61 -10.81
C LYS A 138 -10.87 -28.13 -11.99
N ALA A 139 -10.67 -26.87 -12.38
CA ALA A 139 -11.38 -26.23 -13.48
C ALA A 139 -10.46 -25.25 -14.21
N PRO A 140 -10.58 -25.08 -15.54
CA PRO A 140 -9.90 -23.99 -16.23
C PRO A 140 -10.47 -22.64 -15.77
N MET A 141 -9.73 -21.55 -16.00
CA MET A 141 -10.31 -20.22 -15.85
C MET A 141 -11.56 -20.10 -16.74
N TRP A 142 -12.60 -19.48 -16.19
CA TRP A 142 -13.93 -19.45 -16.81
C TRP A 142 -13.93 -18.88 -18.23
N ASN A 143 -13.18 -17.80 -18.45
CA ASN A 143 -13.16 -17.13 -19.75
C ASN A 143 -11.74 -16.65 -20.09
N LYS A 144 -11.17 -17.19 -21.17
CA LYS A 144 -9.82 -16.81 -21.66
C LYS A 144 -9.79 -15.34 -22.12
N THR A 145 -10.85 -14.84 -22.74
CA THR A 145 -10.94 -13.43 -23.20
C THR A 145 -10.88 -12.46 -22.02
N LEU A 146 -11.64 -12.74 -20.95
CA LEU A 146 -11.56 -11.92 -19.72
C LEU A 146 -10.17 -11.97 -19.08
N SER A 147 -9.46 -13.09 -19.15
CA SER A 147 -8.08 -13.17 -18.67
C SER A 147 -7.16 -12.20 -19.43
N TRP A 148 -7.31 -12.11 -20.76
CA TRP A 148 -6.52 -11.19 -21.59
C TRP A 148 -6.96 -9.73 -21.45
N ILE A 149 -8.25 -9.45 -21.31
CA ILE A 149 -8.76 -8.11 -20.99
C ILE A 149 -8.17 -7.65 -19.65
N HIS A 150 -8.16 -8.50 -18.63
CA HIS A 150 -7.55 -8.20 -17.34
C HIS A 150 -6.06 -7.92 -17.49
N PHE A 151 -5.31 -8.77 -18.20
CA PHE A 151 -3.86 -8.57 -18.38
C PHE A 151 -3.55 -7.24 -19.05
N TRP A 152 -4.10 -7.00 -20.26
CA TRP A 152 -3.79 -5.79 -21.02
C TRP A 152 -4.37 -4.53 -20.39
N GLY A 153 -5.56 -4.61 -19.83
CA GLY A 153 -6.14 -3.49 -19.08
C GLY A 153 -5.30 -3.10 -17.87
N TRP A 154 -4.78 -4.09 -17.13
CA TRP A 154 -3.87 -3.81 -16.01
C TRP A 154 -2.56 -3.19 -16.47
N GLN A 155 -1.96 -3.66 -17.57
CA GLN A 155 -0.75 -3.03 -18.13
C GLN A 155 -1.03 -1.60 -18.61
N ALA A 156 -2.17 -1.34 -19.23
CA ALA A 156 -2.57 0.01 -19.66
C ALA A 156 -2.73 0.96 -18.46
N ILE A 157 -3.32 0.51 -17.35
CA ILE A 157 -3.43 1.28 -16.11
C ILE A 157 -2.04 1.62 -15.56
N ILE A 158 -1.14 0.64 -15.50
CA ILE A 158 0.25 0.87 -15.03
C ILE A 158 0.95 1.90 -15.92
N LEU A 159 0.82 1.78 -17.23
CA LEU A 159 1.44 2.72 -18.17
C LEU A 159 0.85 4.13 -18.02
N SER A 160 -0.45 4.24 -17.76
CA SER A 160 -1.09 5.53 -17.45
C SER A 160 -0.49 6.16 -16.20
N ALA A 161 -0.25 5.38 -15.13
CA ALA A 161 0.41 5.86 -13.92
C ALA A 161 1.85 6.32 -14.18
N VAL A 162 2.60 5.58 -15.01
CA VAL A 162 3.98 5.94 -15.41
C VAL A 162 4.04 7.29 -16.15
N ILE A 163 2.97 7.65 -16.86
CA ILE A 163 2.88 8.92 -17.59
C ILE A 163 2.36 10.02 -16.68
N THR A 164 1.25 9.79 -15.97
CA THR A 164 0.53 10.86 -15.26
C THR A 164 1.25 11.32 -13.99
N LEU A 165 1.87 10.42 -13.22
CA LEU A 165 2.53 10.78 -11.97
C LEU A 165 3.75 11.71 -12.17
N PRO A 166 4.69 11.47 -13.11
CA PRO A 166 5.75 12.41 -13.40
C PRO A 166 5.24 13.75 -13.94
N LEU A 167 4.11 13.76 -14.66
CA LEU A 167 3.47 14.99 -15.11
C LEU A 167 2.80 15.80 -13.96
N GLY A 168 2.70 15.22 -12.75
CA GLY A 168 2.03 15.85 -11.62
C GLY A 168 0.50 15.78 -11.67
N LEU A 169 -0.05 14.91 -12.54
CA LEU A 169 -1.48 14.64 -12.62
C LEU A 169 -1.86 13.60 -11.57
N THR A 170 -2.15 14.08 -10.37
CA THR A 170 -2.32 13.23 -9.18
C THR A 170 -3.33 13.81 -8.19
N SER A 171 -4.07 12.93 -7.52
CA SER A 171 -4.91 13.29 -6.37
C SER A 171 -4.10 13.49 -5.08
N SER A 172 -2.85 13.02 -5.02
CA SER A 172 -1.96 13.02 -3.83
C SER A 172 -2.43 12.17 -2.64
N LYS A 173 -3.44 11.33 -2.79
CA LYS A 173 -3.83 10.36 -1.76
C LYS A 173 -2.85 9.20 -1.74
N GLU A 174 -2.22 8.90 -0.61
CA GLU A 174 -1.23 7.81 -0.52
C GLU A 174 -1.84 6.46 -0.93
N TYR A 175 -1.17 5.74 -1.84
CA TYR A 175 -1.61 4.48 -2.47
C TYR A 175 -2.87 4.62 -3.36
N ALA A 176 -3.35 5.83 -3.62
CA ALA A 176 -4.49 6.15 -4.47
C ALA A 176 -4.25 7.49 -5.19
N GLU A 177 -3.02 7.68 -5.68
CA GLU A 177 -2.56 8.94 -6.26
C GLU A 177 -3.17 9.23 -7.63
N LEU A 178 -3.78 8.24 -8.29
CA LEU A 178 -4.28 8.37 -9.65
C LEU A 178 -5.57 9.20 -9.71
N GLU A 179 -5.81 9.83 -10.86
CA GLU A 179 -7.01 10.64 -11.07
C GLU A 179 -8.19 9.80 -11.60
N TRP A 180 -9.39 10.31 -11.45
CA TRP A 180 -10.68 9.66 -11.63
C TRP A 180 -10.85 8.81 -12.91
N PRO A 181 -10.32 9.16 -14.11
CA PRO A 181 -10.49 8.30 -15.29
C PRO A 181 -9.75 6.97 -15.14
N ILE A 182 -8.57 7.01 -14.47
CA ILE A 182 -7.76 5.80 -14.22
C ILE A 182 -8.42 4.97 -13.11
N ASP A 183 -9.00 5.60 -12.09
CA ASP A 183 -9.76 4.91 -11.02
C ASP A 183 -10.96 4.13 -11.57
N ILE A 184 -11.67 4.73 -12.56
CA ILE A 184 -12.75 4.03 -13.28
C ILE A 184 -12.19 2.83 -14.06
N ALA A 185 -11.06 3.00 -14.75
CA ALA A 185 -10.42 1.91 -15.47
C ALA A 185 -9.99 0.77 -14.52
N ILE A 186 -9.41 1.09 -13.35
CA ILE A 186 -9.08 0.12 -12.29
C ILE A 186 -10.33 -0.65 -11.87
N THR A 187 -11.43 0.04 -11.61
CA THR A 187 -12.71 -0.58 -11.21
C THR A 187 -13.20 -1.57 -12.27
N ILE A 188 -13.21 -1.17 -13.56
CA ILE A 188 -13.67 -2.02 -14.67
C ILE A 188 -12.79 -3.28 -14.79
N ILE A 189 -11.48 -3.11 -14.76
CA ILE A 189 -10.53 -4.23 -14.90
C ILE A 189 -10.57 -5.16 -13.68
N TRP A 190 -10.77 -4.60 -12.47
CA TRP A 190 -10.94 -5.40 -11.25
C TRP A 190 -12.23 -6.22 -11.28
N VAL A 191 -13.33 -5.64 -11.78
CA VAL A 191 -14.60 -6.37 -11.99
C VAL A 191 -14.44 -7.47 -13.03
N ALA A 192 -13.72 -7.25 -14.13
CA ALA A 192 -13.44 -8.27 -15.13
C ALA A 192 -12.65 -9.46 -14.55
N PHE A 193 -11.64 -9.17 -13.70
CA PHE A 193 -10.92 -10.20 -12.95
C PHE A 193 -11.84 -10.99 -12.02
N GLY A 194 -12.66 -10.29 -11.24
CA GLY A 194 -13.60 -10.90 -10.30
C GLY A 194 -14.66 -11.76 -10.99
N ALA A 195 -15.22 -11.31 -12.11
CA ALA A 195 -16.15 -12.10 -12.90
C ALA A 195 -15.52 -13.41 -13.36
N ASN A 196 -14.26 -13.36 -13.81
CA ASN A 196 -13.52 -14.56 -14.21
C ASN A 196 -13.24 -15.50 -13.03
N MET A 197 -12.88 -14.96 -11.87
CA MET A 197 -12.71 -15.76 -10.63
C MET A 197 -14.02 -16.44 -10.20
N ILE A 198 -15.10 -15.69 -10.13
CA ILE A 198 -16.42 -16.22 -9.71
C ILE A 198 -16.91 -17.27 -10.70
N GLY A 199 -16.79 -17.00 -12.00
CA GLY A 199 -17.14 -17.97 -13.05
C GLY A 199 -16.34 -19.28 -12.92
N THR A 200 -15.05 -19.21 -12.61
CA THR A 200 -14.19 -20.37 -12.35
C THR A 200 -14.66 -21.13 -11.11
N LEU A 201 -15.02 -20.40 -10.05
CA LEU A 201 -15.52 -20.99 -8.81
C LEU A 201 -16.87 -21.71 -8.98
N ILE A 202 -17.75 -21.18 -9.83
CA ILE A 202 -19.03 -21.82 -10.19
C ILE A 202 -18.78 -23.12 -10.95
N LYS A 203 -17.81 -23.14 -11.86
CA LYS A 203 -17.46 -24.31 -12.69
C LYS A 203 -16.51 -25.31 -12.02
N ARG A 204 -16.21 -25.13 -10.73
CA ARG A 204 -15.31 -26.03 -10.00
C ARG A 204 -15.78 -27.49 -10.03
N ARG A 205 -14.83 -28.41 -10.03
CA ARG A 205 -15.06 -29.84 -9.83
C ARG A 205 -14.69 -30.33 -8.43
N GLU A 206 -14.10 -29.43 -7.64
CA GLU A 206 -13.73 -29.73 -6.25
C GLU A 206 -14.82 -29.23 -5.28
N LYS A 207 -15.24 -30.10 -4.34
CA LYS A 207 -16.36 -29.81 -3.43
C LYS A 207 -16.05 -28.65 -2.47
N HIS A 208 -14.88 -28.67 -1.87
CA HIS A 208 -14.51 -27.75 -0.79
C HIS A 208 -13.46 -26.77 -1.27
N MET A 209 -13.65 -25.51 -0.97
CA MET A 209 -12.60 -24.50 -1.19
C MET A 209 -11.43 -24.73 -0.24
N TYR A 210 -10.22 -24.67 -0.76
CA TYR A 210 -9.00 -24.66 0.06
C TYR A 210 -8.73 -23.25 0.58
N VAL A 211 -8.01 -23.13 1.70
CA VAL A 211 -7.74 -21.86 2.39
C VAL A 211 -7.21 -20.74 1.47
N ALA A 212 -6.40 -21.05 0.47
CA ALA A 212 -5.94 -20.06 -0.50
C ALA A 212 -7.09 -19.35 -1.22
N ILE A 213 -8.15 -20.08 -1.58
CA ILE A 213 -9.34 -19.51 -2.25
C ILE A 213 -10.09 -18.55 -1.32
N TRP A 214 -10.16 -18.82 -0.02
CA TRP A 214 -10.80 -17.92 0.94
C TRP A 214 -10.12 -16.56 0.95
N PHE A 215 -8.78 -16.55 1.01
CA PHE A 215 -7.99 -15.31 0.96
C PHE A 215 -8.15 -14.58 -0.36
N TYR A 216 -8.20 -15.28 -1.51
CA TYR A 216 -8.42 -14.62 -2.81
C TYR A 216 -9.80 -13.96 -2.90
N LEU A 217 -10.85 -14.62 -2.41
CA LEU A 217 -12.20 -14.04 -2.38
C LEU A 217 -12.30 -12.84 -1.46
N ALA A 218 -11.75 -12.92 -0.25
CA ALA A 218 -11.71 -11.80 0.68
C ALA A 218 -10.95 -10.61 0.10
N SER A 219 -9.79 -10.85 -0.56
CA SER A 219 -9.03 -9.81 -1.25
C SER A 219 -9.84 -9.14 -2.34
N PHE A 220 -10.48 -9.93 -3.20
CA PHE A 220 -11.25 -9.40 -4.32
C PHE A 220 -12.37 -8.46 -3.86
N VAL A 221 -13.18 -8.90 -2.90
CA VAL A 221 -14.32 -8.12 -2.40
C VAL A 221 -13.86 -6.86 -1.69
N THR A 222 -12.86 -7.01 -0.80
CA THR A 222 -12.41 -5.89 0.02
C THR A 222 -11.76 -4.80 -0.82
N VAL A 223 -10.86 -5.15 -1.73
CA VAL A 223 -10.18 -4.17 -2.59
C VAL A 223 -11.18 -3.40 -3.46
N ALA A 224 -12.22 -4.07 -4.00
CA ALA A 224 -13.27 -3.41 -4.75
C ALA A 224 -13.99 -2.35 -3.91
N VAL A 225 -14.40 -2.70 -2.69
CA VAL A 225 -15.09 -1.77 -1.77
C VAL A 225 -14.18 -0.61 -1.39
N LEU A 226 -12.96 -0.90 -0.96
CA LEU A 226 -11.98 0.10 -0.55
C LEU A 226 -11.70 1.12 -1.66
N HIS A 227 -11.42 0.62 -2.87
CA HIS A 227 -11.10 1.47 -4.01
C HIS A 227 -12.26 2.39 -4.38
N ILE A 228 -13.48 1.84 -4.55
CA ILE A 228 -14.65 2.62 -4.91
C ILE A 228 -14.92 3.72 -3.88
N PHE A 229 -14.93 3.41 -2.58
CA PHE A 229 -15.23 4.40 -1.55
C PHE A 229 -14.17 5.49 -1.45
N ASN A 230 -12.88 5.13 -1.54
CA ASN A 230 -11.80 6.10 -1.41
C ASN A 230 -11.64 7.02 -2.64
N SER A 231 -11.99 6.52 -3.83
CA SER A 231 -11.84 7.26 -5.10
C SER A 231 -13.07 8.09 -5.47
N LEU A 232 -14.06 8.23 -4.57
CA LEU A 232 -15.21 9.10 -4.82
C LEU A 232 -14.77 10.56 -4.90
N ALA A 233 -14.90 11.15 -6.08
CA ALA A 233 -14.50 12.52 -6.38
C ALA A 233 -15.45 13.17 -7.40
N LEU A 234 -15.55 14.50 -7.38
CA LEU A 234 -16.21 15.27 -8.43
C LEU A 234 -15.16 15.77 -9.43
N PRO A 235 -15.28 15.42 -10.71
CA PRO A 235 -14.40 15.92 -11.75
C PRO A 235 -14.53 17.42 -11.97
N VAL A 236 -13.38 18.07 -12.20
CA VAL A 236 -13.25 19.44 -12.71
C VAL A 236 -12.90 19.39 -14.20
N SER A 237 -11.91 18.56 -14.53
CA SER A 237 -11.43 18.31 -15.89
C SER A 237 -10.99 16.85 -16.03
N LEU A 238 -10.45 16.45 -17.19
CA LEU A 238 -10.08 15.08 -17.48
C LEU A 238 -9.10 14.46 -16.45
N PHE A 239 -8.15 15.25 -15.92
CA PHE A 239 -7.17 14.80 -14.94
C PHE A 239 -7.11 15.73 -13.71
N LYS A 240 -8.28 16.27 -13.32
CA LYS A 240 -8.43 17.01 -12.07
C LYS A 240 -9.78 16.74 -11.47
N SER A 241 -9.78 16.37 -10.21
CA SER A 241 -10.99 16.16 -9.41
C SER A 241 -10.76 16.59 -7.95
N TYR A 242 -11.86 16.71 -7.19
CA TYR A 242 -11.81 16.93 -5.76
C TYR A 242 -12.59 15.84 -5.04
N SER A 243 -12.01 15.34 -3.93
CA SER A 243 -12.64 14.32 -3.09
C SER A 243 -14.02 14.76 -2.61
N VAL A 244 -14.98 13.84 -2.56
CA VAL A 244 -16.29 14.11 -1.93
C VAL A 244 -16.17 14.28 -0.40
N TYR A 245 -15.11 13.76 0.20
CA TYR A 245 -14.80 13.91 1.60
C TYR A 245 -13.88 15.13 1.83
N ALA A 246 -13.89 15.70 3.03
CA ALA A 246 -13.03 16.82 3.39
C ALA A 246 -12.32 16.58 4.72
N GLY A 247 -11.10 17.10 4.84
CA GLY A 247 -10.34 17.16 6.08
C GLY A 247 -10.30 15.85 6.84
N VAL A 248 -10.85 15.82 8.06
CA VAL A 248 -10.86 14.63 8.94
C VAL A 248 -11.60 13.45 8.32
N GLN A 249 -12.70 13.70 7.61
CA GLN A 249 -13.46 12.63 6.93
C GLN A 249 -12.62 12.00 5.81
N ASP A 250 -11.96 12.83 5.01
CA ASP A 250 -11.10 12.37 3.94
C ASP A 250 -9.88 11.60 4.48
N ALA A 251 -9.29 12.08 5.57
CA ALA A 251 -8.19 11.40 6.25
C ALA A 251 -8.59 10.00 6.75
N LEU A 252 -9.77 9.87 7.37
CA LEU A 252 -10.26 8.58 7.84
C LEU A 252 -10.55 7.61 6.69
N VAL A 253 -11.26 8.07 5.65
CA VAL A 253 -11.60 7.23 4.48
C VAL A 253 -10.33 6.81 3.76
N GLN A 254 -9.38 7.73 3.59
CA GLN A 254 -8.10 7.44 2.93
C GLN A 254 -7.27 6.43 3.74
N TRP A 255 -7.20 6.53 5.06
CA TRP A 255 -6.43 5.56 5.85
C TRP A 255 -7.20 4.27 6.17
N TRP A 256 -8.53 4.30 6.15
CA TRP A 256 -9.31 3.08 6.04
C TRP A 256 -8.98 2.33 4.74
N TYR A 257 -8.84 3.04 3.61
CA TYR A 257 -8.34 2.49 2.35
C TYR A 257 -6.85 2.11 2.47
N GLY A 258 -5.96 3.03 2.86
CA GLY A 258 -4.51 2.85 2.82
C GLY A 258 -4.02 1.68 3.66
N HIS A 259 -4.48 1.59 4.91
CA HIS A 259 -4.19 0.44 5.78
C HIS A 259 -4.74 -0.87 5.20
N ASN A 260 -5.99 -0.85 4.73
CA ASN A 260 -6.62 -2.05 4.23
C ASN A 260 -6.16 -2.44 2.81
N ALA A 261 -5.61 -1.53 2.02
CA ALA A 261 -4.91 -1.85 0.78
C ALA A 261 -3.66 -2.70 1.08
N VAL A 262 -2.84 -2.33 2.08
CA VAL A 262 -1.71 -3.19 2.47
C VAL A 262 -2.18 -4.51 3.09
N ALA A 263 -3.33 -4.54 3.77
CA ALA A 263 -3.92 -5.75 4.33
C ALA A 263 -4.51 -6.68 3.25
N PHE A 264 -5.33 -6.16 2.36
CA PHE A 264 -6.12 -6.99 1.42
C PHE A 264 -5.58 -7.02 -0.02
N PHE A 265 -4.59 -6.21 -0.36
CA PHE A 265 -3.86 -6.34 -1.62
C PHE A 265 -2.44 -6.88 -1.40
N LEU A 266 -1.69 -6.43 -0.37
CA LEU A 266 -0.32 -6.89 -0.12
C LEU A 266 -0.24 -8.10 0.82
N THR A 267 -1.24 -8.35 1.68
CA THR A 267 -1.14 -9.43 2.68
C THR A 267 -2.06 -10.61 2.36
N THR A 268 -3.37 -10.43 2.26
CA THR A 268 -4.28 -11.58 2.13
C THR A 268 -4.08 -12.41 0.87
N PRO A 269 -3.85 -11.86 -0.34
CA PRO A 269 -3.59 -12.72 -1.49
C PRO A 269 -2.24 -13.42 -1.37
N PHE A 270 -1.23 -12.80 -0.78
CA PHE A 270 0.06 -13.43 -0.53
C PHE A 270 -0.02 -14.54 0.51
N LEU A 271 -0.90 -14.43 1.49
CA LEU A 271 -1.22 -15.55 2.38
C LEU A 271 -1.84 -16.72 1.58
N GLY A 272 -2.76 -16.43 0.67
CA GLY A 272 -3.26 -17.45 -0.25
C GLY A 272 -2.16 -18.12 -1.07
N LEU A 273 -1.22 -17.34 -1.61
CA LEU A 273 -0.05 -17.85 -2.34
C LEU A 273 0.87 -18.66 -1.41
N MET A 274 1.12 -18.20 -0.19
CA MET A 274 1.89 -18.96 0.81
C MET A 274 1.24 -20.32 1.10
N TYR A 275 -0.06 -20.34 1.37
CA TYR A 275 -0.81 -21.57 1.63
C TYR A 275 -0.79 -22.54 0.43
N TYR A 276 -0.57 -22.05 -0.78
CA TYR A 276 -0.44 -22.89 -1.97
C TYR A 276 1.01 -23.32 -2.22
N PHE A 277 1.95 -22.37 -2.33
CA PHE A 277 3.31 -22.65 -2.83
C PHE A 277 4.22 -23.26 -1.75
N LEU A 278 4.11 -22.85 -0.48
CA LEU A 278 4.99 -23.39 0.58
C LEU A 278 4.79 -24.90 0.81
N PRO A 279 3.56 -25.42 0.97
CA PRO A 279 3.34 -26.85 1.09
C PRO A 279 3.84 -27.63 -0.13
N LYS A 280 3.67 -27.07 -1.33
CA LYS A 280 4.13 -27.66 -2.59
C LYS A 280 5.64 -27.73 -2.69
N ALA A 281 6.34 -26.64 -2.37
CA ALA A 281 7.79 -26.57 -2.41
C ALA A 281 8.41 -27.51 -1.36
N ALA A 282 7.87 -27.52 -0.16
CA ALA A 282 8.32 -28.38 0.93
C ALA A 282 7.94 -29.85 0.75
N ASN A 283 6.97 -30.15 -0.11
CA ASN A 283 6.30 -31.45 -0.21
C ASN A 283 5.76 -31.92 1.15
N ARG A 284 5.08 -31.00 1.85
CA ARG A 284 4.48 -31.20 3.18
C ARG A 284 3.07 -30.58 3.20
N PRO A 285 2.11 -31.21 3.91
CA PRO A 285 0.82 -30.57 4.12
C PRO A 285 1.01 -29.35 5.04
N ILE A 286 0.06 -28.39 4.96
CA ILE A 286 0.05 -27.30 5.92
C ILE A 286 -0.03 -27.84 7.35
N PHE A 287 0.70 -27.24 8.28
CA PHE A 287 0.83 -27.75 9.64
C PHE A 287 -0.52 -27.93 10.34
N SER A 288 -1.38 -26.92 10.30
CA SER A 288 -2.71 -27.01 10.90
C SER A 288 -3.76 -26.33 10.05
N TYR A 289 -4.74 -27.12 9.59
CA TYR A 289 -5.89 -26.60 8.86
C TYR A 289 -6.86 -25.83 9.77
N LYS A 290 -7.03 -26.28 11.02
CA LYS A 290 -7.84 -25.58 12.02
C LYS A 290 -7.27 -24.19 12.33
N LEU A 291 -5.94 -24.09 12.46
CA LEU A 291 -5.27 -22.81 12.65
C LEU A 291 -5.46 -21.90 11.42
N SER A 292 -5.52 -22.45 10.20
CA SER A 292 -5.83 -21.67 9.01
C SER A 292 -7.24 -21.07 9.05
N ILE A 293 -8.22 -21.77 9.61
CA ILE A 293 -9.59 -21.27 9.80
C ILE A 293 -9.59 -20.10 10.78
N VAL A 294 -8.95 -20.26 11.94
CA VAL A 294 -8.83 -19.20 12.94
C VAL A 294 -8.12 -18.00 12.34
N HIS A 295 -6.99 -18.23 11.69
CA HIS A 295 -6.19 -17.20 11.03
C HIS A 295 -7.05 -16.38 10.04
N PHE A 296 -7.75 -17.07 9.13
CA PHE A 296 -8.56 -16.39 8.11
C PHE A 296 -9.62 -15.49 8.72
N TRP A 297 -10.53 -16.04 9.53
CA TRP A 297 -11.69 -15.30 10.03
C TRP A 297 -11.30 -14.17 10.99
N SER A 298 -10.37 -14.42 11.90
CA SER A 298 -9.93 -13.37 12.80
C SER A 298 -9.14 -12.28 12.08
N LEU A 299 -8.32 -12.64 11.09
CA LEU A 299 -7.53 -11.67 10.33
C LEU A 299 -8.43 -10.71 9.55
N ILE A 300 -9.34 -11.21 8.71
CA ILE A 300 -10.20 -10.37 7.86
C ILE A 300 -11.13 -9.47 8.68
N PHE A 301 -11.59 -9.95 9.85
CA PHE A 301 -12.43 -9.16 10.75
C PHE A 301 -11.65 -8.05 11.46
N LEU A 302 -10.44 -8.35 11.94
CA LEU A 302 -9.66 -7.39 12.74
C LEU A 302 -8.94 -6.35 11.89
N TYR A 303 -8.47 -6.73 10.68
CA TYR A 303 -7.73 -5.81 9.82
C TYR A 303 -8.52 -4.55 9.48
N ILE A 304 -9.80 -4.71 9.17
CA ILE A 304 -10.62 -3.62 8.64
C ILE A 304 -10.78 -2.45 9.61
N TRP A 305 -10.59 -2.67 10.91
CA TRP A 305 -10.69 -1.68 11.97
C TRP A 305 -9.38 -0.92 12.25
N ALA A 306 -8.27 -1.36 11.76
CA ALA A 306 -6.97 -0.87 12.20
C ALA A 306 -6.53 0.43 11.50
N GLY A 307 -7.23 0.87 10.45
CA GLY A 307 -6.88 2.06 9.66
C GLY A 307 -6.57 3.33 10.48
N PRO A 308 -7.39 3.70 11.48
CA PRO A 308 -7.17 4.88 12.29
C PRO A 308 -5.84 4.94 13.06
N HIS A 309 -5.12 3.82 13.20
CA HIS A 309 -3.79 3.85 13.84
C HIS A 309 -2.75 4.68 13.08
N HIS A 310 -2.96 4.94 11.78
CA HIS A 310 -2.14 5.88 11.00
C HIS A 310 -2.37 7.35 11.35
N LEU A 311 -3.44 7.63 12.10
CA LEU A 311 -3.90 8.99 12.43
C LEU A 311 -3.84 9.29 13.93
N LEU A 312 -2.99 8.57 14.68
CA LEU A 312 -2.82 8.80 16.11
C LEU A 312 -2.22 10.18 16.39
N TYR A 313 -2.76 10.86 17.39
CA TYR A 313 -2.42 12.22 17.77
C TYR A 313 -2.68 13.28 16.70
N THR A 314 -3.47 12.95 15.69
CA THR A 314 -3.96 13.92 14.70
C THR A 314 -5.29 14.52 15.12
N ALA A 315 -5.91 15.29 14.23
CA ALA A 315 -7.23 15.86 14.44
C ALA A 315 -8.39 14.85 14.29
N LEU A 316 -8.11 13.55 14.09
CA LEU A 316 -9.12 12.50 14.09
C LEU A 316 -9.76 12.37 15.48
N PRO A 317 -11.09 12.16 15.61
CA PRO A 317 -11.74 11.93 16.90
C PRO A 317 -11.09 10.80 17.70
N GLU A 318 -10.95 11.02 19.01
CA GLU A 318 -10.21 10.10 19.91
C GLU A 318 -10.80 8.68 19.95
N TRP A 319 -12.13 8.54 19.86
CA TRP A 319 -12.78 7.22 19.83
C TRP A 319 -12.33 6.37 18.64
N ALA A 320 -12.16 6.97 17.47
CA ALA A 320 -11.69 6.27 16.27
C ALA A 320 -10.20 5.88 16.41
N GLN A 321 -9.37 6.78 16.99
CA GLN A 321 -7.98 6.46 17.29
C GLN A 321 -7.87 5.28 18.26
N VAL A 322 -8.70 5.23 19.31
CA VAL A 322 -8.72 4.13 20.30
C VAL A 322 -9.11 2.81 19.65
N LEU A 323 -10.11 2.81 18.77
CA LEU A 323 -10.49 1.60 18.02
C LEU A 323 -9.31 1.11 17.15
N GLY A 324 -8.68 2.02 16.41
CA GLY A 324 -7.50 1.67 15.61
C GLY A 324 -6.38 1.03 16.44
N VAL A 325 -6.09 1.54 17.63
CA VAL A 325 -5.10 0.97 18.56
C VAL A 325 -5.51 -0.42 19.03
N ALA A 326 -6.74 -0.56 19.52
CA ALA A 326 -7.25 -1.81 20.10
C ALA A 326 -7.22 -2.95 19.08
N PHE A 327 -7.77 -2.72 17.89
CA PHE A 327 -7.80 -3.72 16.84
C PHE A 327 -6.41 -4.03 16.26
N SER A 328 -5.52 -3.04 16.19
CA SER A 328 -4.12 -3.26 15.77
C SER A 328 -3.38 -4.20 16.74
N ILE A 329 -3.55 -4.02 18.04
CA ILE A 329 -2.94 -4.91 19.04
C ILE A 329 -3.52 -6.32 18.93
N MET A 330 -4.83 -6.45 18.69
CA MET A 330 -5.49 -7.74 18.52
C MET A 330 -5.00 -8.48 17.26
N LEU A 331 -4.60 -7.76 16.20
CA LEU A 331 -4.07 -8.34 14.95
C LEU A 331 -2.78 -9.16 15.15
N LEU A 332 -2.03 -8.91 16.21
CA LEU A 332 -0.81 -9.69 16.49
C LEU A 332 -1.10 -11.19 16.54
N ALA A 333 -2.21 -11.59 17.12
CA ALA A 333 -2.56 -12.99 17.31
C ALA A 333 -2.81 -13.75 15.99
N PRO A 334 -3.75 -13.34 15.11
CA PRO A 334 -3.96 -14.03 13.84
C PRO A 334 -2.72 -13.98 12.93
N SER A 335 -2.03 -12.84 12.87
CA SER A 335 -0.87 -12.68 12.00
C SER A 335 0.27 -13.63 12.39
N TRP A 336 0.57 -13.72 13.68
CA TRP A 336 1.56 -14.68 14.17
C TRP A 336 1.07 -16.12 14.08
N GLY A 337 -0.25 -16.35 14.21
CA GLY A 337 -0.85 -17.65 13.91
C GLY A 337 -0.56 -18.10 12.48
N GLY A 338 -0.68 -17.20 11.50
CA GLY A 338 -0.33 -17.45 10.10
C GLY A 338 1.16 -17.70 9.89
N MET A 339 2.03 -16.87 10.49
CA MET A 339 3.49 -17.06 10.44
C MET A 339 3.89 -18.42 11.02
N VAL A 340 3.42 -18.76 12.23
CA VAL A 340 3.73 -20.02 12.90
C VAL A 340 3.23 -21.21 12.08
N ASN A 341 2.02 -21.14 11.53
CA ASN A 341 1.48 -22.19 10.66
C ASN A 341 2.34 -22.41 9.42
N GLY A 342 2.81 -21.33 8.79
CA GLY A 342 3.74 -21.39 7.67
C GLY A 342 5.08 -22.01 8.03
N LEU A 343 5.74 -21.52 9.07
CA LEU A 343 7.05 -22.03 9.48
C LEU A 343 6.99 -23.49 9.97
N LEU A 344 5.96 -23.87 10.72
CA LEU A 344 5.78 -25.24 11.18
C LEU A 344 5.43 -26.22 10.05
N THR A 345 4.93 -25.73 8.91
CA THR A 345 4.78 -26.55 7.69
C THR A 345 6.14 -27.11 7.23
N LEU A 346 7.23 -26.47 7.58
CA LEU A 346 8.60 -26.95 7.28
C LEU A 346 9.15 -27.94 8.33
N ARG A 347 8.37 -28.27 9.36
CA ARG A 347 8.79 -29.27 10.37
C ARG A 347 9.14 -30.60 9.72
N GLY A 348 10.39 -31.05 9.94
CA GLY A 348 10.94 -32.26 9.29
C GLY A 348 11.34 -32.08 7.83
N ALA A 349 11.51 -30.83 7.35
CA ALA A 349 12.03 -30.50 6.02
C ALA A 349 13.13 -29.39 6.08
N TRP A 350 13.70 -29.14 7.25
CA TRP A 350 14.74 -28.11 7.43
C TRP A 350 16.06 -28.45 6.71
N ASP A 351 16.33 -29.74 6.47
CA ASP A 351 17.41 -30.21 5.61
C ASP A 351 17.25 -29.69 4.17
N LYS A 352 16.02 -29.69 3.63
CA LYS A 352 15.72 -29.13 2.31
C LYS A 352 15.92 -27.62 2.27
N VAL A 353 15.52 -26.88 3.31
CA VAL A 353 15.71 -25.41 3.38
C VAL A 353 17.18 -25.04 3.23
N ARG A 354 18.11 -25.85 3.74
CA ARG A 354 19.56 -25.56 3.65
C ARG A 354 20.08 -25.55 2.20
N VAL A 355 19.47 -26.31 1.32
CA VAL A 355 19.95 -26.51 -0.06
C VAL A 355 19.06 -25.85 -1.12
N ASP A 356 17.75 -25.77 -0.89
CA ASP A 356 16.77 -25.26 -1.86
C ASP A 356 16.58 -23.74 -1.70
N PRO A 357 17.00 -22.91 -2.67
CA PRO A 357 16.81 -21.47 -2.60
C PRO A 357 15.33 -21.05 -2.53
N VAL A 358 14.42 -21.79 -3.15
CA VAL A 358 12.98 -21.52 -3.09
C VAL A 358 12.49 -21.51 -1.63
N LEU A 359 12.86 -22.53 -0.86
CA LEU A 359 12.47 -22.63 0.54
C LEU A 359 13.17 -21.58 1.40
N LYS A 360 14.43 -21.21 1.12
CA LYS A 360 15.13 -20.13 1.82
C LYS A 360 14.38 -18.80 1.70
N PHE A 361 13.98 -18.43 0.47
CA PHE A 361 13.18 -17.24 0.23
C PHE A 361 11.84 -17.31 0.99
N MET A 362 11.17 -18.46 1.00
CA MET A 362 9.88 -18.63 1.72
C MET A 362 10.03 -18.47 3.23
N VAL A 363 11.10 -19.01 3.82
CA VAL A 363 11.35 -18.86 5.28
C VAL A 363 11.53 -17.38 5.64
N VAL A 364 12.36 -16.66 4.90
CA VAL A 364 12.56 -15.21 5.15
C VAL A 364 11.28 -14.44 4.89
N ALA A 365 10.54 -14.76 3.82
CA ALA A 365 9.26 -14.09 3.53
C ALA A 365 8.25 -14.26 4.69
N VAL A 366 8.04 -15.49 5.16
CA VAL A 366 7.09 -15.76 6.27
C VAL A 366 7.57 -15.13 7.57
N THR A 367 8.89 -15.10 7.83
CA THR A 367 9.46 -14.40 8.98
C THR A 367 9.27 -12.89 8.88
N ALA A 368 9.52 -12.30 7.70
CA ALA A 368 9.29 -10.87 7.45
C ALA A 368 7.82 -10.49 7.59
N TYR A 369 6.88 -11.36 7.18
CA TYR A 369 5.46 -11.19 7.47
C TYR A 369 5.20 -11.08 8.98
N GLY A 370 5.75 -12.01 9.76
CA GLY A 370 5.62 -11.98 11.23
C GLY A 370 6.26 -10.74 11.85
N MET A 371 7.40 -10.28 11.35
CA MET A 371 8.08 -9.07 11.83
C MET A 371 7.25 -7.81 11.50
N ALA A 372 6.81 -7.65 10.26
CA ALA A 372 6.00 -6.51 9.85
C ALA A 372 4.68 -6.44 10.62
N THR A 373 4.03 -7.59 10.84
CA THR A 373 2.77 -7.66 11.60
C THR A 373 2.95 -7.67 13.12
N PHE A 374 4.17 -7.73 13.64
CA PHE A 374 4.50 -7.34 15.01
C PHE A 374 4.72 -5.84 15.12
N GLU A 375 5.43 -5.27 14.16
CA GLU A 375 5.83 -3.88 14.16
C GLU A 375 4.65 -2.93 13.98
N GLY A 376 3.65 -3.28 13.12
CA GLY A 376 2.41 -2.52 12.97
C GLY A 376 1.67 -2.30 14.31
N PRO A 377 1.33 -3.36 15.05
CA PRO A 377 0.80 -3.24 16.41
C PRO A 377 1.70 -2.48 17.39
N LEU A 378 3.02 -2.66 17.32
CA LEU A 378 3.96 -1.90 18.15
C LEU A 378 3.86 -0.40 17.88
N LEU A 379 3.86 0.01 16.60
CA LEU A 379 3.72 1.40 16.17
C LEU A 379 2.34 1.99 16.49
N SER A 380 1.31 1.16 16.69
CA SER A 380 -0.03 1.59 17.10
C SER A 380 -0.13 1.89 18.60
N ILE A 381 0.81 1.43 19.42
CA ILE A 381 0.85 1.79 20.84
C ILE A 381 1.13 3.28 20.96
N LYS A 382 0.24 4.04 21.61
CA LYS A 382 0.31 5.51 21.65
C LYS A 382 1.68 6.05 22.09
N SER A 383 2.30 5.49 23.12
CA SER A 383 3.63 5.92 23.58
C SER A 383 4.75 5.68 22.55
N VAL A 384 4.67 4.59 21.78
CA VAL A 384 5.60 4.31 20.68
C VAL A 384 5.29 5.20 19.49
N ASN A 385 4.00 5.37 19.15
CA ASN A 385 3.57 6.23 18.05
C ASN A 385 4.00 7.70 18.25
N ALA A 386 3.95 8.19 19.49
CA ALA A 386 4.36 9.55 19.82
C ALA A 386 5.78 9.88 19.33
N ILE A 387 6.70 8.91 19.34
CA ILE A 387 8.09 9.07 18.90
C ILE A 387 8.37 8.51 17.51
N ALA A 388 7.55 7.60 17.00
CA ALA A 388 7.78 6.94 15.72
C ALA A 388 7.06 7.60 14.54
N HIS A 389 5.87 8.17 14.77
CA HIS A 389 5.07 8.78 13.72
C HIS A 389 5.82 9.96 13.08
N TYR A 390 5.76 10.07 11.76
CA TYR A 390 6.50 10.99 10.89
C TYR A 390 8.01 10.73 10.77
N THR A 391 8.58 9.74 11.45
CA THR A 391 10.01 9.36 11.33
C THR A 391 10.25 8.33 10.24
N ASP A 392 11.52 8.02 9.98
CA ASP A 392 11.94 6.96 9.06
C ASP A 392 11.58 5.54 9.52
N TRP A 393 11.09 5.36 10.74
CA TRP A 393 10.56 4.07 11.21
C TRP A 393 9.43 3.56 10.32
N ILE A 394 8.53 4.44 9.90
CA ILE A 394 7.42 4.08 9.02
C ILE A 394 7.94 3.52 7.69
N ILE A 395 9.02 4.11 7.16
CA ILE A 395 9.61 3.67 5.90
C ILE A 395 10.34 2.32 6.08
N ALA A 396 11.05 2.11 7.20
CA ALA A 396 11.66 0.82 7.54
C ALA A 396 10.60 -0.28 7.61
N HIS A 397 9.53 -0.04 8.37
CA HIS A 397 8.41 -0.96 8.54
C HIS A 397 7.79 -1.40 7.22
N VAL A 398 7.42 -0.46 6.35
CA VAL A 398 6.78 -0.79 5.07
C VAL A 398 7.71 -1.56 4.13
N HIS A 399 9.04 -1.32 4.19
CA HIS A 399 9.99 -2.04 3.36
C HIS A 399 10.32 -3.45 3.88
N ILE A 400 10.23 -3.72 5.18
CA ILE A 400 10.27 -5.11 5.69
C ILE A 400 9.08 -5.90 5.12
N GLY A 401 7.89 -5.32 5.08
CA GLY A 401 6.74 -5.91 4.43
C GLY A 401 6.95 -6.05 2.91
N GLY A 402 7.26 -4.94 2.22
CA GLY A 402 7.36 -4.91 0.76
C GLY A 402 8.51 -5.76 0.20
N LEU A 403 9.72 -5.60 0.71
CA LEU A 403 10.89 -6.34 0.24
C LEU A 403 10.95 -7.76 0.81
N GLY A 404 10.72 -7.90 2.13
CA GLY A 404 10.83 -9.18 2.82
C GLY A 404 9.64 -10.09 2.53
N TRP A 405 8.42 -9.67 2.86
CA TRP A 405 7.24 -10.50 2.66
C TRP A 405 6.85 -10.62 1.18
N ASN A 406 6.45 -9.52 0.55
CA ASN A 406 5.95 -9.56 -0.82
C ASN A 406 7.05 -9.88 -1.84
N GLY A 407 8.20 -9.23 -1.75
CA GLY A 407 9.31 -9.43 -2.69
C GLY A 407 9.85 -10.86 -2.65
N PHE A 408 10.20 -11.37 -1.46
CA PHE A 408 10.78 -12.69 -1.33
C PHE A 408 9.79 -13.81 -1.64
N LEU A 409 8.51 -13.67 -1.29
CA LEU A 409 7.51 -14.66 -1.68
C LEU A 409 7.30 -14.65 -3.20
N THR A 410 7.32 -13.48 -3.84
CA THR A 410 7.27 -13.35 -5.31
C THR A 410 8.48 -14.05 -5.96
N PHE A 411 9.68 -13.79 -5.48
CA PHE A 411 10.90 -14.41 -6.03
C PHE A 411 10.87 -15.93 -5.87
N SER A 412 10.46 -16.40 -4.70
CA SER A 412 10.28 -17.83 -4.42
C SER A 412 9.26 -18.47 -5.37
N MET A 413 8.11 -17.82 -5.55
CA MET A 413 7.07 -18.28 -6.47
C MET A 413 7.58 -18.37 -7.91
N LEU A 414 8.28 -17.36 -8.41
CA LEU A 414 8.83 -17.35 -9.76
C LEU A 414 9.90 -18.42 -9.96
N TYR A 415 10.83 -18.62 -9.00
CA TYR A 415 11.80 -19.72 -9.04
C TYR A 415 11.15 -21.10 -9.01
N TRP A 416 9.99 -21.24 -8.34
CA TRP A 416 9.24 -22.48 -8.32
C TRP A 416 8.46 -22.73 -9.61
N LEU A 417 7.80 -21.67 -10.16
CA LEU A 417 6.92 -21.75 -11.35
C LEU A 417 7.72 -21.94 -12.65
N TRP A 418 8.77 -21.13 -12.84
CA TRP A 418 9.43 -21.00 -14.13
C TRP A 418 9.97 -22.33 -14.68
N PRO A 419 10.77 -23.12 -13.90
CA PRO A 419 11.26 -24.40 -14.39
C PRO A 419 10.14 -25.38 -14.74
N ARG A 420 9.02 -25.32 -14.03
CA ARG A 420 7.86 -26.21 -14.26
C ARG A 420 7.13 -25.87 -15.54
N MET A 421 6.89 -24.59 -15.80
CA MET A 421 6.24 -24.13 -17.03
C MET A 421 7.09 -24.39 -18.28
N TRP A 422 8.41 -24.38 -18.16
CA TRP A 422 9.34 -24.70 -19.26
C TRP A 422 9.85 -26.14 -19.25
N ARG A 423 9.30 -27.02 -18.40
CA ARG A 423 9.67 -28.45 -18.33
C ARG A 423 11.18 -28.68 -18.21
N THR A 424 11.85 -27.86 -17.43
CA THR A 424 13.32 -27.91 -17.26
C THR A 424 13.69 -27.74 -15.77
N THR A 425 14.98 -27.75 -15.49
CA THR A 425 15.53 -27.40 -14.17
C THR A 425 15.99 -25.95 -14.16
N LEU A 426 16.13 -25.34 -13.01
CA LEU A 426 16.66 -23.99 -12.87
C LEU A 426 18.09 -23.95 -13.45
N TYR A 427 18.37 -22.95 -14.28
CA TYR A 427 19.68 -22.79 -14.95
C TYR A 427 20.84 -22.77 -13.96
N SER A 428 20.69 -22.02 -12.84
CA SER A 428 21.76 -21.96 -11.82
C SER A 428 21.17 -21.80 -10.41
N THR A 429 21.32 -22.85 -9.60
CA THR A 429 21.03 -22.77 -8.15
C THR A 429 22.01 -21.88 -7.40
N LYS A 430 23.27 -21.75 -7.92
CA LYS A 430 24.27 -20.85 -7.33
C LYS A 430 23.83 -19.40 -7.47
N LEU A 431 23.36 -18.98 -8.67
CA LEU A 431 22.82 -17.62 -8.86
C LEU A 431 21.59 -17.36 -7.97
N ALA A 432 20.70 -18.33 -7.81
CA ALA A 432 19.55 -18.19 -6.93
C ALA A 432 19.95 -18.04 -5.45
N ASN A 433 20.96 -18.78 -5.01
CA ASN A 433 21.52 -18.63 -3.65
C ASN A 433 22.25 -17.28 -3.48
N THR A 434 22.99 -16.82 -4.48
CA THR A 434 23.62 -15.48 -4.46
C THR A 434 22.56 -14.39 -4.36
N HIS A 435 21.50 -14.46 -5.18
CA HIS A 435 20.35 -13.55 -5.09
C HIS A 435 19.73 -13.56 -3.68
N PHE A 436 19.53 -14.74 -3.10
CA PHE A 436 18.99 -14.86 -1.73
C PHE A 436 19.82 -14.06 -0.72
N TRP A 437 21.13 -14.19 -0.74
CA TRP A 437 22.01 -13.48 0.19
C TRP A 437 22.08 -11.98 -0.09
N LEU A 438 22.19 -11.58 -1.36
CA LEU A 438 22.17 -10.16 -1.75
C LEU A 438 20.85 -9.50 -1.36
N GLY A 439 19.73 -10.17 -1.59
CA GLY A 439 18.41 -9.66 -1.20
C GLY A 439 18.27 -9.56 0.33
N THR A 440 18.72 -10.57 1.07
CA THR A 440 18.68 -10.56 2.54
C THR A 440 19.54 -9.44 3.13
N LEU A 441 20.78 -9.32 2.66
CA LEU A 441 21.68 -8.23 3.07
C LEU A 441 21.11 -6.88 2.63
N GLY A 442 20.52 -6.80 1.44
CA GLY A 442 19.84 -5.61 0.93
C GLY A 442 18.74 -5.12 1.88
N ILE A 443 17.89 -6.03 2.38
CA ILE A 443 16.86 -5.70 3.37
C ILE A 443 17.49 -5.18 4.67
N LEU A 444 18.54 -5.84 5.18
CA LEU A 444 19.21 -5.44 6.41
C LEU A 444 19.86 -4.06 6.27
N PHE A 445 20.62 -3.82 5.20
CA PHE A 445 21.26 -2.52 4.94
C PHE A 445 20.25 -1.43 4.55
N TYR A 446 19.01 -1.80 4.21
CA TYR A 446 17.93 -0.85 4.02
C TYR A 446 17.24 -0.49 5.35
N ALA A 447 16.77 -1.49 6.10
CA ALA A 447 15.93 -1.28 7.26
C ALA A 447 16.68 -0.81 8.51
N LEU A 448 17.84 -1.43 8.84
CA LEU A 448 18.58 -1.08 10.05
C LEU A 448 19.02 0.40 10.09
N PRO A 449 19.59 0.98 9.01
CA PRO A 449 19.91 2.40 9.02
C PRO A 449 18.69 3.29 9.21
N LEU A 450 17.53 2.92 8.66
CA LEU A 450 16.31 3.69 8.83
C LEU A 450 15.76 3.62 10.27
N TYR A 451 15.94 2.51 10.98
CA TYR A 451 15.64 2.48 12.42
C TYR A 451 16.56 3.40 13.21
N VAL A 452 17.86 3.41 12.87
CA VAL A 452 18.81 4.35 13.50
C VAL A 452 18.43 5.81 13.18
N ALA A 453 18.11 6.12 11.92
CA ALA A 453 17.62 7.45 11.53
C ALA A 453 16.35 7.84 12.31
N ALA A 454 15.40 6.92 12.46
CA ALA A 454 14.16 7.15 13.18
C ALA A 454 14.38 7.44 14.67
N LEU A 455 15.27 6.71 15.31
CA LEU A 455 15.65 6.95 16.71
C LEU A 455 16.34 8.31 16.85
N THR A 456 17.24 8.65 15.94
CA THR A 456 17.88 9.97 15.89
C THR A 456 16.84 11.08 15.74
N GLN A 457 15.91 10.96 14.80
CA GLN A 457 14.80 11.90 14.61
C GLN A 457 13.97 12.02 15.88
N SER A 458 13.56 10.90 16.47
CA SER A 458 12.73 10.87 17.67
C SER A 458 13.38 11.57 18.86
N LEU A 459 14.67 11.31 19.10
CA LEU A 459 15.39 11.87 20.23
C LEU A 459 15.65 13.35 20.04
N MET A 460 16.21 13.77 18.89
CA MET A 460 16.53 15.16 18.62
C MET A 460 15.28 16.06 18.55
N TRP A 461 14.15 15.56 18.01
CA TRP A 461 12.96 16.40 17.91
C TRP A 461 12.32 16.73 19.25
N LYS A 462 12.46 15.86 20.26
CA LYS A 462 11.80 16.02 21.57
C LYS A 462 12.72 16.51 22.69
N GLU A 463 14.01 16.66 22.42
CA GLU A 463 14.98 17.03 23.46
C GLU A 463 14.87 18.49 23.84
N PHE A 464 14.91 18.74 25.18
CA PHE A 464 14.92 20.06 25.77
C PHE A 464 16.26 20.30 26.48
N ALA A 465 16.84 21.49 26.25
CA ALA A 465 18.00 21.94 27.02
C ALA A 465 17.59 22.29 28.46
N ASP A 466 18.57 22.48 29.35
CA ASP A 466 18.35 22.88 30.73
C ASP A 466 17.61 24.22 30.85
N THR A 467 17.65 25.05 29.81
CA THR A 467 16.89 26.32 29.69
C THR A 467 15.38 26.10 29.49
N GLY A 468 14.92 24.83 29.33
CA GLY A 468 13.54 24.49 29.05
C GLY A 468 13.10 24.77 27.60
N ARG A 469 14.02 25.17 26.72
CA ARG A 469 13.78 25.34 25.26
C ARG A 469 14.23 24.09 24.52
N LEU A 470 13.74 23.90 23.28
CA LEU A 470 14.21 22.81 22.43
C LEU A 470 15.74 22.86 22.27
N ALA A 471 16.40 21.71 22.49
CA ALA A 471 17.84 21.58 22.28
C ALA A 471 18.23 21.70 20.79
N TYR A 472 17.37 21.24 19.91
CA TYR A 472 17.53 21.26 18.46
C TYR A 472 16.32 21.94 17.80
N PRO A 473 16.22 23.30 17.86
CA PRO A 473 15.07 24.04 17.33
C PRO A 473 15.00 24.02 15.80
N ASN A 474 16.14 24.00 15.11
CA ASN A 474 16.19 23.93 13.66
C ASN A 474 16.00 22.49 13.18
N PHE A 475 14.96 22.25 12.38
CA PHE A 475 14.67 20.94 11.81
C PHE A 475 15.84 20.36 11.01
N LEU A 476 16.61 21.20 10.34
CA LEU A 476 17.73 20.80 9.48
C LEU A 476 18.87 20.13 10.26
N GLU A 477 19.05 20.45 11.54
CA GLU A 477 20.07 19.81 12.39
C GLU A 477 19.91 18.30 12.42
N THR A 478 18.65 17.83 12.54
CA THR A 478 18.34 16.40 12.49
C THR A 478 18.55 15.81 11.09
N VAL A 479 18.16 16.55 10.03
CA VAL A 479 18.29 16.09 8.66
C VAL A 479 19.75 15.80 8.31
N ILE A 480 20.67 16.70 8.70
CA ILE A 480 22.12 16.53 8.44
C ILE A 480 22.65 15.26 9.13
N GLN A 481 22.22 14.99 10.36
CA GLN A 481 22.68 13.82 11.14
C GLN A 481 22.28 12.48 10.50
N ILE A 482 21.17 12.40 9.78
CA ILE A 482 20.66 11.15 9.21
C ILE A 482 21.11 10.89 7.76
N VAL A 483 21.81 11.81 7.12
CA VAL A 483 22.32 11.64 5.74
C VAL A 483 23.14 10.35 5.57
N PRO A 484 24.08 9.98 6.47
CA PRO A 484 24.81 8.71 6.34
C PRO A 484 23.90 7.48 6.32
N MET A 485 22.78 7.53 7.05
CA MET A 485 21.78 6.44 7.07
C MET A 485 21.06 6.34 5.72
N TYR A 486 20.81 7.47 5.06
CA TYR A 486 20.24 7.50 3.71
C TYR A 486 21.20 6.93 2.65
N MET A 487 22.51 7.16 2.79
CA MET A 487 23.51 6.53 1.92
C MET A 487 23.52 5.00 2.09
N LEU A 488 23.52 4.51 3.33
CA LEU A 488 23.44 3.07 3.63
C LEU A 488 22.15 2.43 3.11
N ARG A 489 21.02 3.11 3.26
CA ARG A 489 19.73 2.69 2.72
C ARG A 489 19.79 2.53 1.18
N ALA A 490 20.37 3.48 0.47
CA ALA A 490 20.54 3.38 -0.99
C ALA A 490 21.46 2.21 -1.38
N PHE A 491 22.53 1.97 -0.62
CA PHE A 491 23.39 0.79 -0.81
C PHE A 491 22.59 -0.53 -0.61
N GLY A 492 21.76 -0.61 0.42
CA GLY A 492 20.85 -1.75 0.64
C GLY A 492 19.89 -1.96 -0.56
N GLY A 493 19.32 -0.88 -1.09
CA GLY A 493 18.50 -0.91 -2.31
C GLY A 493 19.25 -1.40 -3.54
N LEU A 494 20.51 -0.99 -3.72
CA LEU A 494 21.38 -1.45 -4.80
C LEU A 494 21.66 -2.96 -4.72
N LEU A 495 21.94 -3.50 -3.52
CA LEU A 495 22.12 -4.93 -3.31
C LEU A 495 20.86 -5.73 -3.67
N TYR A 496 19.69 -5.24 -3.24
CA TYR A 496 18.42 -5.89 -3.51
C TYR A 496 18.10 -5.91 -5.02
N LEU A 497 18.26 -4.77 -5.71
CA LEU A 497 18.10 -4.65 -7.15
C LEU A 497 19.07 -5.56 -7.91
N SER A 498 20.34 -5.62 -7.50
CA SER A 498 21.35 -6.49 -8.10
C SER A 498 20.95 -7.97 -8.02
N GLY A 499 20.40 -8.39 -6.87
CA GLY A 499 19.83 -9.71 -6.70
C GLY A 499 18.64 -9.97 -7.63
N ALA A 500 17.74 -9.03 -7.78
CA ALA A 500 16.59 -9.14 -8.67
C ALA A 500 17.02 -9.24 -10.15
N ILE A 501 18.03 -8.50 -10.59
CA ILE A 501 18.63 -8.62 -11.93
C ILE A 501 19.19 -10.03 -12.16
N MET A 502 19.90 -10.58 -11.16
CA MET A 502 20.43 -11.94 -11.24
C MET A 502 19.31 -12.98 -11.36
N MET A 503 18.17 -12.77 -10.66
CA MET A 503 16.98 -13.63 -10.80
C MET A 503 16.45 -13.60 -12.22
N VAL A 504 16.23 -12.41 -12.78
CA VAL A 504 15.69 -12.27 -14.14
C VAL A 504 16.61 -12.97 -15.14
N TYR A 505 17.93 -12.74 -15.06
CA TYR A 505 18.90 -13.45 -15.89
C TYR A 505 18.78 -14.98 -15.75
N ASN A 506 18.73 -15.48 -14.53
CA ASN A 506 18.60 -16.93 -14.24
C ASN A 506 17.32 -17.52 -14.84
N LEU A 507 16.19 -16.83 -14.71
CA LEU A 507 14.90 -17.28 -15.23
C LEU A 507 14.82 -17.19 -16.76
N VAL A 508 15.41 -16.19 -17.40
CA VAL A 508 15.52 -16.09 -18.86
C VAL A 508 16.36 -17.26 -19.41
N LYS A 509 17.50 -17.57 -18.79
CA LYS A 509 18.34 -18.71 -19.16
C LYS A 509 17.63 -20.05 -18.92
N THR A 510 16.84 -20.15 -17.83
CA THR A 510 16.00 -21.33 -17.57
C THR A 510 14.96 -21.52 -18.67
N ALA A 511 14.27 -20.46 -19.08
CA ALA A 511 13.31 -20.50 -20.16
C ALA A 511 13.93 -20.90 -21.50
N ALA A 512 15.11 -20.37 -21.83
CA ALA A 512 15.85 -20.67 -23.06
C ALA A 512 16.33 -22.13 -23.13
N ALA A 513 16.55 -22.78 -21.98
CA ALA A 513 16.98 -24.19 -21.91
C ALA A 513 15.81 -25.19 -21.89
N GLY A 514 14.57 -24.75 -21.85
CA GLY A 514 13.40 -25.60 -21.76
C GLY A 514 12.42 -25.44 -22.90
N SER A 515 11.32 -26.20 -22.83
CA SER A 515 10.18 -26.09 -23.75
C SER A 515 8.94 -25.64 -22.99
N PHE A 516 8.33 -24.54 -23.42
CA PHE A 516 7.17 -23.98 -22.76
C PHE A 516 5.94 -24.90 -22.89
N LEU A 517 5.27 -25.17 -21.75
CA LEU A 517 4.03 -25.90 -21.68
C LEU A 517 2.87 -24.91 -21.69
N GLU A 518 2.32 -24.63 -22.87
CA GLU A 518 1.25 -23.65 -23.02
C GLU A 518 -0.03 -24.08 -22.30
N GLU A 519 -0.44 -25.31 -22.50
CA GLU A 519 -1.61 -25.92 -21.86
C GLU A 519 -1.22 -27.17 -21.08
N GLU A 520 -1.69 -27.31 -19.87
CA GLU A 520 -1.49 -28.48 -19.02
C GLU A 520 -2.81 -29.24 -18.89
N GLU A 521 -2.86 -30.42 -19.49
CA GLU A 521 -4.06 -31.27 -19.44
C GLU A 521 -4.26 -31.91 -18.07
N ASP A 522 -5.50 -31.92 -17.60
CA ASP A 522 -5.95 -32.63 -16.40
C ASP A 522 -7.34 -33.23 -16.61
N GLU A 523 -7.76 -34.10 -15.69
CA GLU A 523 -9.06 -34.71 -15.70
C GLU A 523 -9.63 -34.83 -14.27
N ALA A 524 -10.90 -34.58 -14.11
CA ALA A 524 -11.59 -34.72 -12.85
C ALA A 524 -13.07 -35.12 -13.07
N PRO A 525 -13.70 -35.80 -12.12
CA PRO A 525 -15.14 -36.07 -12.20
C PRO A 525 -15.91 -34.74 -12.08
N ALA A 526 -17.08 -34.66 -12.73
CA ALA A 526 -18.01 -33.58 -12.52
C ALA A 526 -18.36 -33.41 -11.01
N LEU A 527 -18.70 -32.21 -10.59
CA LEU A 527 -19.08 -31.96 -9.19
C LEU A 527 -20.34 -32.77 -8.85
N ALA A 528 -20.19 -33.80 -8.03
CA ALA A 528 -21.30 -34.62 -7.59
C ALA A 528 -22.32 -33.84 -6.75
N LYS A 529 -23.61 -34.13 -6.89
CA LYS A 529 -24.65 -33.60 -5.99
C LYS A 529 -24.29 -33.93 -4.53
N HIS A 530 -24.46 -32.98 -3.67
CA HIS A 530 -24.13 -33.14 -2.26
C HIS A 530 -25.16 -34.04 -1.56
N VAL A 531 -24.66 -35.07 -0.88
CA VAL A 531 -25.42 -35.83 0.11
C VAL A 531 -25.06 -35.25 1.48
N PRO A 532 -26.03 -34.78 2.26
CA PRO A 532 -25.76 -34.23 3.60
C PRO A 532 -25.09 -35.31 4.48
N ASP A 533 -23.98 -34.90 5.12
CA ASP A 533 -23.32 -35.72 6.14
C ASP A 533 -23.41 -34.99 7.49
N ASN A 534 -24.21 -35.51 8.41
CA ASN A 534 -24.43 -34.93 9.72
C ASN A 534 -23.18 -34.96 10.63
N LYS A 535 -22.12 -35.67 10.24
CA LYS A 535 -20.84 -35.73 10.93
C LYS A 535 -19.80 -34.76 10.38
N GLU A 536 -20.14 -33.98 9.33
CA GLU A 536 -19.20 -33.05 8.74
C GLU A 536 -18.97 -31.84 9.64
N PHE A 537 -17.71 -31.47 9.84
CA PHE A 537 -17.34 -30.27 10.61
C PHE A 537 -17.96 -29.01 9.97
N TRP A 538 -18.60 -28.16 10.76
CA TRP A 538 -19.42 -27.05 10.31
C TRP A 538 -18.74 -26.14 9.26
N HIS A 539 -17.45 -25.85 9.41
CA HIS A 539 -16.70 -25.00 8.48
C HIS A 539 -16.56 -25.66 7.11
N ARG A 540 -16.42 -26.99 7.06
CA ARG A 540 -16.39 -27.75 5.78
C ARG A 540 -17.72 -27.61 5.01
N ALA A 541 -18.82 -27.52 5.71
CA ALA A 541 -20.13 -27.22 5.10
C ALA A 541 -20.17 -25.83 4.46
N TRP A 542 -19.49 -24.84 5.06
CA TRP A 542 -19.36 -23.49 4.49
C TRP A 542 -18.46 -23.46 3.27
N GLU A 543 -17.33 -24.16 3.31
CA GLU A 543 -16.38 -24.27 2.17
C GLU A 543 -17.03 -24.81 0.89
N ARG A 544 -18.11 -25.58 1.01
CA ARG A 544 -18.89 -26.09 -0.14
C ARG A 544 -19.84 -25.06 -0.73
N LYS A 545 -20.13 -23.98 -0.01
CA LYS A 545 -21.11 -22.96 -0.39
C LYS A 545 -20.38 -21.62 -0.67
N PRO A 546 -19.73 -21.46 -1.82
CA PRO A 546 -18.87 -20.29 -2.09
C PRO A 546 -19.61 -18.95 -1.93
N VAL A 547 -20.87 -18.87 -2.41
CA VAL A 547 -21.67 -17.64 -2.30
C VAL A 547 -21.93 -17.29 -0.84
N PHE A 548 -22.38 -18.25 -0.05
CA PHE A 548 -22.62 -18.07 1.37
C PHE A 548 -21.33 -17.67 2.12
N PHE A 549 -20.21 -18.34 1.82
CA PHE A 549 -18.91 -18.03 2.40
C PHE A 549 -18.47 -16.61 2.07
N THR A 550 -18.63 -16.20 0.80
CA THR A 550 -18.27 -14.84 0.35
C THR A 550 -19.14 -13.79 1.03
N ILE A 551 -20.46 -14.04 1.17
CA ILE A 551 -21.36 -13.12 1.89
C ILE A 551 -20.94 -12.97 3.36
N LEU A 552 -20.62 -14.07 4.06
CA LEU A 552 -20.15 -14.00 5.46
C LEU A 552 -18.83 -13.23 5.57
N ALA A 553 -17.88 -13.47 4.66
CA ALA A 553 -16.61 -12.73 4.62
C ALA A 553 -16.87 -11.23 4.37
N THR A 554 -17.76 -10.90 3.44
CA THR A 554 -18.15 -9.50 3.15
C THR A 554 -18.75 -8.82 4.36
N ILE A 555 -19.67 -9.49 5.07
CA ILE A 555 -20.26 -8.96 6.30
C ILE A 555 -19.19 -8.70 7.36
N ALA A 556 -18.29 -9.66 7.58
CA ALA A 556 -17.20 -9.51 8.56
C ALA A 556 -16.31 -8.30 8.25
N ILE A 557 -16.04 -8.02 6.97
CA ILE A 557 -15.23 -6.90 6.49
C ILE A 557 -15.99 -5.57 6.61
N LEU A 558 -17.27 -5.53 6.22
CA LEU A 558 -18.05 -4.28 6.20
C LEU A 558 -18.35 -3.73 7.60
N ILE A 559 -18.47 -4.57 8.63
CA ILE A 559 -18.82 -4.13 10.00
C ILE A 559 -17.84 -3.02 10.47
N GLY A 560 -16.52 -3.22 10.32
CA GLY A 560 -15.53 -2.24 10.75
C GLY A 560 -15.65 -0.92 10.00
N GLY A 561 -15.72 -0.97 8.67
CA GLY A 561 -15.86 0.23 7.85
C GLY A 561 -17.13 1.04 8.16
N ILE A 562 -18.27 0.34 8.34
CA ILE A 562 -19.54 0.99 8.70
C ILE A 562 -19.42 1.71 10.05
N VAL A 563 -18.87 1.05 11.07
CA VAL A 563 -18.78 1.61 12.42
C VAL A 563 -17.79 2.77 12.51
N GLU A 564 -16.73 2.79 11.70
CA GLU A 564 -15.75 3.87 11.71
C GLU A 564 -16.18 5.07 10.85
N ILE A 565 -16.64 4.81 9.61
CA ILE A 565 -16.87 5.86 8.62
C ILE A 565 -18.21 6.57 8.86
N ILE A 566 -19.29 5.82 9.08
CA ILE A 566 -20.63 6.42 9.18
C ILE A 566 -20.75 7.42 10.34
N PRO A 567 -20.33 7.09 11.60
CA PRO A 567 -20.39 8.08 12.67
C PRO A 567 -19.54 9.32 12.42
N THR A 568 -18.37 9.17 11.78
CA THR A 568 -17.48 10.29 11.46
C THR A 568 -18.13 11.23 10.44
N ILE A 569 -18.96 10.71 9.52
CA ILE A 569 -19.67 11.54 8.54
C ILE A 569 -20.93 12.16 9.14
N LEU A 570 -21.71 11.42 9.93
CA LEU A 570 -23.03 11.85 10.38
C LEU A 570 -23.03 12.67 11.67
N VAL A 571 -22.08 12.42 12.57
CA VAL A 571 -22.04 13.07 13.89
C VAL A 571 -21.24 14.37 13.82
N LYS A 572 -21.92 15.51 13.69
CA LYS A 572 -21.31 16.84 13.53
C LYS A 572 -20.31 17.21 14.62
N SER A 573 -20.56 16.79 15.87
CA SER A 573 -19.65 17.06 17.00
C SER A 573 -18.29 16.35 16.91
N ASN A 574 -18.14 15.37 16.04
CA ASN A 574 -16.85 14.73 15.76
C ASN A 574 -15.86 15.68 15.07
N ILE A 575 -16.35 16.70 14.34
CA ILE A 575 -15.55 17.68 13.61
C ILE A 575 -16.06 19.08 13.95
N PRO A 576 -15.66 19.62 15.12
CA PRO A 576 -16.05 20.97 15.52
C PRO A 576 -15.58 22.01 14.47
N THR A 577 -16.47 22.87 14.04
CA THR A 577 -16.15 23.96 13.12
C THR A 577 -15.52 25.14 13.83
N ILE A 578 -14.72 25.92 13.12
CA ILE A 578 -14.10 27.17 13.60
C ILE A 578 -14.61 28.28 12.70
N SER A 579 -15.32 29.26 13.25
CA SER A 579 -16.00 30.31 12.50
C SER A 579 -15.05 31.23 11.70
N SER A 580 -13.81 31.38 12.17
CA SER A 580 -12.77 32.17 11.47
C SER A 580 -12.16 31.48 10.24
N VAL A 581 -12.38 30.17 10.07
CA VAL A 581 -11.84 29.41 8.93
C VAL A 581 -12.70 29.70 7.69
N GLN A 582 -12.04 30.21 6.66
CA GLN A 582 -12.66 30.59 5.39
C GLN A 582 -12.25 29.66 4.25
N PRO A 583 -13.05 29.48 3.19
CA PRO A 583 -12.64 28.82 1.95
C PRO A 583 -11.38 29.46 1.36
N TYR A 584 -10.59 28.65 0.65
CA TYR A 584 -9.43 29.17 -0.10
C TYR A 584 -9.88 30.13 -1.19
N THR A 585 -9.16 31.24 -1.37
CA THR A 585 -9.36 32.09 -2.54
C THR A 585 -9.01 31.34 -3.83
N PRO A 586 -9.41 31.80 -5.00
CA PRO A 586 -9.04 31.15 -6.26
C PRO A 586 -7.53 30.98 -6.46
N LEU A 587 -6.71 31.97 -6.08
CA LEU A 587 -5.26 31.87 -6.17
C LEU A 587 -4.67 30.89 -5.15
N GLU A 588 -5.16 30.90 -3.90
CA GLU A 588 -4.76 29.95 -2.87
C GLU A 588 -5.12 28.51 -3.25
N LEU A 589 -6.29 28.29 -3.84
CA LEU A 589 -6.72 26.99 -4.33
C LEU A 589 -5.83 26.51 -5.49
N GLN A 590 -5.45 27.42 -6.38
CA GLN A 590 -4.50 27.13 -7.46
C GLN A 590 -3.12 26.76 -6.90
N GLY A 591 -2.63 27.51 -5.91
CA GLY A 591 -1.37 27.22 -5.23
C GLY A 591 -1.39 25.87 -4.48
N ARG A 592 -2.54 25.54 -3.89
CA ARG A 592 -2.77 24.24 -3.26
C ARG A 592 -2.69 23.08 -4.28
N ASP A 593 -3.25 23.26 -5.45
CA ASP A 593 -3.16 22.27 -6.52
C ASP A 593 -1.71 22.12 -7.02
N LEU A 594 -0.94 23.19 -7.11
CA LEU A 594 0.50 23.17 -7.42
C LEU A 594 1.31 22.44 -6.34
N TYR A 595 1.00 22.66 -5.06
CA TYR A 595 1.60 21.92 -3.94
C TYR A 595 1.36 20.42 -4.06
N ILE A 596 0.14 20.01 -4.46
CA ILE A 596 -0.22 18.62 -4.72
C ILE A 596 0.55 18.08 -5.93
N SER A 597 0.52 18.76 -7.06
CA SER A 597 1.11 18.31 -8.32
C SER A 597 2.64 18.15 -8.25
N ASN A 598 3.32 18.93 -7.40
CA ASN A 598 4.75 18.81 -7.16
C ASN A 598 5.10 17.83 -6.03
N GLY A 599 4.10 17.20 -5.41
CA GLY A 599 4.27 16.18 -4.39
C GLY A 599 4.91 16.68 -3.10
N CYS A 600 4.72 17.96 -2.75
CA CYS A 600 5.29 18.58 -1.54
C CYS A 600 4.85 17.84 -0.25
N VAL A 601 3.62 17.32 -0.22
CA VAL A 601 3.08 16.49 0.88
C VAL A 601 3.90 15.22 1.12
N GLY A 602 4.68 14.76 0.13
CA GLY A 602 5.58 13.61 0.26
C GLY A 602 6.76 13.82 1.22
N CYS A 603 7.13 15.10 1.46
CA CYS A 603 8.21 15.49 2.36
C CYS A 603 7.73 16.30 3.55
N HIS A 604 6.68 17.12 3.39
CA HIS A 604 6.16 18.05 4.37
C HIS A 604 4.79 17.61 4.87
N SER A 605 4.61 17.54 6.18
CA SER A 605 3.30 17.37 6.80
C SER A 605 2.58 18.71 6.97
N GLN A 606 1.26 18.67 7.14
CA GLN A 606 0.43 19.80 7.56
C GLN A 606 -0.44 19.36 8.76
N MET A 607 0.21 18.81 9.79
CA MET A 607 -0.46 18.30 11.00
C MET A 607 0.49 18.39 12.19
N ILE A 608 0.32 19.40 13.01
CA ILE A 608 1.05 19.59 14.26
C ILE A 608 0.32 18.85 15.37
N ARG A 609 1.00 17.87 15.96
CA ARG A 609 0.43 17.04 17.03
C ARG A 609 0.43 17.80 18.38
N PRO A 610 -0.44 17.45 19.35
CA PRO A 610 -0.55 18.14 20.63
C PRO A 610 0.59 17.76 21.61
N PHE A 611 1.83 17.89 21.16
CA PHE A 611 3.03 17.67 21.96
C PHE A 611 3.79 18.97 22.15
N ARG A 612 4.32 19.20 23.34
CA ARG A 612 5.09 20.40 23.66
C ARG A 612 6.24 20.61 22.67
N PHE A 613 6.99 19.57 22.34
CA PHE A 613 8.11 19.67 21.39
C PHE A 613 7.67 20.00 19.95
N GLU A 614 6.44 19.70 19.56
CA GLU A 614 5.90 20.11 18.25
C GLU A 614 5.35 21.52 18.29
N THR A 615 4.61 21.87 19.34
CA THR A 615 4.03 23.21 19.45
C THR A 615 5.08 24.30 19.66
N GLU A 616 6.18 24.01 20.37
CA GLU A 616 7.31 24.94 20.46
C GLU A 616 8.09 25.10 19.16
N ARG A 617 8.16 24.05 18.33
CA ARG A 617 8.85 24.11 17.04
C ARG A 617 8.04 24.78 15.95
N TYR A 618 6.76 24.44 15.85
CA TYR A 618 5.92 24.80 14.70
C TYR A 618 4.84 25.82 15.03
N GLY A 619 4.37 25.90 16.27
CA GLY A 619 3.23 26.69 16.71
C GLY A 619 2.07 25.85 17.21
N GLU A 620 0.91 26.43 17.40
CA GLU A 620 -0.27 25.78 17.99
C GLU A 620 -0.65 24.48 17.24
N TYR A 621 -1.04 23.43 17.99
CA TYR A 621 -1.45 22.15 17.41
C TYR A 621 -2.67 22.28 16.50
N SER A 622 -2.75 21.39 15.52
CA SER A 622 -3.78 21.40 14.48
C SER A 622 -5.13 20.93 15.01
N LYS A 623 -6.20 21.64 14.66
CA LYS A 623 -7.59 21.35 15.07
C LYS A 623 -8.43 20.85 13.92
N ALA A 624 -9.41 19.99 14.18
CA ALA A 624 -10.27 19.40 13.16
C ALA A 624 -10.98 20.42 12.26
N GLY A 625 -11.44 21.53 12.86
CA GLY A 625 -12.15 22.59 12.13
C GLY A 625 -11.30 23.37 11.13
N GLU A 626 -9.97 23.29 11.22
CA GLU A 626 -9.08 24.00 10.28
C GLU A 626 -9.06 23.36 8.88
N PHE A 627 -9.45 22.09 8.77
CA PHE A 627 -9.35 21.29 7.54
C PHE A 627 -10.67 21.08 6.80
N VAL A 628 -11.76 21.72 7.24
CA VAL A 628 -13.11 21.45 6.72
C VAL A 628 -13.27 21.71 5.22
N TYR A 629 -12.38 22.47 4.61
CA TYR A 629 -12.36 22.75 3.18
C TYR A 629 -11.25 22.03 2.41
N ASP A 630 -10.43 21.21 3.10
CA ASP A 630 -9.32 20.49 2.50
C ASP A 630 -9.78 19.25 1.72
N ARG A 631 -9.64 19.28 0.40
CA ARG A 631 -10.00 18.21 -0.53
C ARG A 631 -8.90 17.98 -1.58
N PRO A 632 -8.08 16.93 -1.43
CA PRO A 632 -7.96 15.98 -0.33
C PRO A 632 -7.29 16.60 0.90
N PHE A 633 -7.28 15.86 2.05
CA PHE A 633 -6.47 16.23 3.20
C PHE A 633 -4.96 16.11 2.87
N LEU A 634 -4.12 16.96 3.50
CA LEU A 634 -2.67 17.02 3.22
C LEU A 634 -1.81 16.86 4.47
N TRP A 635 -2.26 16.05 5.44
CA TRP A 635 -1.54 15.89 6.70
C TRP A 635 -0.16 15.24 6.55
N GLY A 636 0.03 14.44 5.49
CA GLY A 636 1.24 13.68 5.26
C GLY A 636 1.40 12.50 6.23
N SER A 637 2.35 11.64 5.94
CA SER A 637 2.70 10.47 6.77
C SER A 637 4.16 10.49 7.23
N LYS A 638 4.96 11.42 6.71
CA LYS A 638 6.39 11.55 7.00
C LYS A 638 6.84 13.02 6.97
N ARG A 639 7.89 13.32 7.75
CA ARG A 639 8.61 14.60 7.74
C ARG A 639 10.06 14.39 7.27
N THR A 640 10.30 14.50 5.96
CA THR A 640 11.64 14.69 5.39
C THR A 640 12.03 16.17 5.49
N GLY A 641 11.04 17.06 5.39
CA GLY A 641 11.08 18.46 5.70
C GLY A 641 10.15 18.80 6.89
N PRO A 642 10.18 20.05 7.40
CA PRO A 642 9.37 20.47 8.53
C PRO A 642 7.86 20.46 8.24
N ASP A 643 7.05 20.49 9.31
CA ASP A 643 5.61 20.72 9.20
C ASP A 643 5.33 22.15 8.71
N LEU A 644 4.36 22.30 7.79
CA LEU A 644 4.03 23.59 7.17
C LEU A 644 2.70 24.19 7.63
N HIS A 645 1.95 23.54 8.53
CA HIS A 645 0.60 23.99 8.88
C HIS A 645 0.54 25.38 9.53
N ARG A 646 1.67 25.90 10.03
CA ARG A 646 1.78 27.26 10.62
C ARG A 646 2.83 28.11 9.92
N VAL A 647 3.07 27.86 8.63
CA VAL A 647 4.09 28.61 7.90
C VAL A 647 3.60 30.00 7.46
N GLY A 648 2.29 30.20 7.34
CA GLY A 648 1.69 31.46 6.90
C GLY A 648 2.02 32.63 7.82
N GLY A 649 2.54 33.71 7.24
CA GLY A 649 3.01 34.90 7.94
C GLY A 649 4.29 34.71 8.75
N LYS A 650 4.94 33.54 8.67
CA LYS A 650 6.22 33.29 9.37
C LYS A 650 7.42 33.87 8.62
N TYR A 651 7.36 33.84 7.31
CA TYR A 651 8.40 34.34 6.40
C TYR A 651 7.78 35.27 5.36
N PRO A 652 8.50 36.30 4.87
CA PRO A 652 8.02 37.18 3.80
C PRO A 652 7.95 36.43 2.45
N ASP A 653 7.21 36.98 1.48
CA ASP A 653 7.05 36.43 0.14
C ASP A 653 8.40 36.22 -0.57
N SER A 654 9.33 37.18 -0.38
CA SER A 654 10.71 37.09 -0.91
C SER A 654 11.49 35.89 -0.38
N TRP A 655 11.28 35.49 0.89
CA TRP A 655 11.90 34.29 1.44
C TRP A 655 11.37 33.03 0.76
N HIS A 656 10.05 32.94 0.58
CA HIS A 656 9.44 31.81 -0.12
C HIS A 656 9.92 31.71 -1.57
N TYR A 657 10.03 32.85 -2.26
CA TYR A 657 10.58 32.91 -3.61
C TYR A 657 12.00 32.33 -3.68
N HIS A 658 12.94 32.87 -2.89
CA HIS A 658 14.31 32.41 -2.88
C HIS A 658 14.45 30.95 -2.44
N HIS A 659 13.64 30.54 -1.46
CA HIS A 659 13.64 29.15 -1.00
C HIS A 659 13.18 28.16 -2.08
N MET A 660 12.26 28.53 -2.96
CA MET A 660 11.86 27.69 -4.08
C MET A 660 12.89 27.69 -5.22
N VAL A 661 13.55 28.81 -5.46
CA VAL A 661 14.60 28.91 -6.49
C VAL A 661 15.82 28.10 -6.10
N ASP A 662 16.29 28.26 -4.87
CA ASP A 662 17.44 27.52 -4.31
C ASP A 662 17.26 27.34 -2.78
N PRO A 663 16.74 26.18 -2.35
CA PRO A 663 16.56 25.91 -0.92
C PRO A 663 17.85 25.98 -0.10
N ARG A 664 19.00 25.66 -0.69
CA ARG A 664 20.30 25.68 0.00
C ARG A 664 20.84 27.07 0.26
N SER A 665 20.47 28.05 -0.56
CA SER A 665 20.84 29.45 -0.34
C SER A 665 20.19 29.99 0.95
N MET A 666 18.96 29.56 1.25
CA MET A 666 18.22 29.96 2.45
C MET A 666 18.46 29.02 3.64
N SER A 667 18.76 27.76 3.39
CA SER A 667 18.92 26.71 4.41
C SER A 667 20.09 25.79 4.04
N PRO A 668 21.35 26.16 4.35
CA PRO A 668 22.54 25.38 4.03
C PRO A 668 22.45 23.96 4.58
N GLY A 669 22.69 22.95 3.73
CA GLY A 669 22.53 21.53 4.08
C GLY A 669 21.14 20.95 3.79
N SER A 670 20.22 21.74 3.25
CA SER A 670 18.90 21.26 2.83
C SER A 670 18.98 20.15 1.79
N LEU A 671 18.12 19.14 1.94
CA LEU A 671 17.91 18.06 0.96
C LEU A 671 16.77 18.36 -0.03
N MET A 672 16.05 19.47 0.18
CA MET A 672 14.97 19.91 -0.70
C MET A 672 15.53 20.23 -2.09
N PRO A 673 14.95 19.70 -3.16
CA PRO A 673 15.35 20.06 -4.52
C PRO A 673 14.88 21.49 -4.85
N PRO A 674 15.59 22.22 -5.75
CA PRO A 674 15.13 23.49 -6.26
C PRO A 674 13.95 23.32 -7.25
N TYR A 675 13.12 24.37 -7.34
CA TYR A 675 11.96 24.46 -8.24
C TYR A 675 12.00 25.73 -9.11
N PRO A 676 13.14 26.03 -9.80
CA PRO A 676 13.30 27.30 -10.51
C PRO A 676 12.30 27.52 -11.63
N TRP A 677 11.77 26.46 -12.25
CA TRP A 677 10.75 26.56 -13.31
C TRP A 677 9.47 27.24 -12.86
N MET A 678 9.12 27.23 -11.57
CA MET A 678 7.92 27.87 -11.06
C MET A 678 7.96 29.41 -11.22
N THR A 679 9.15 29.99 -11.34
CA THR A 679 9.33 31.44 -11.54
C THR A 679 9.09 31.88 -12.98
N THR A 680 9.05 30.95 -13.93
CA THR A 680 8.89 31.19 -15.36
C THR A 680 7.66 30.51 -15.97
N ASN A 681 7.19 29.41 -15.37
CA ASN A 681 6.00 28.72 -15.82
C ASN A 681 4.75 29.58 -15.54
N VAL A 682 3.94 29.76 -16.56
CA VAL A 682 2.63 30.42 -16.43
C VAL A 682 1.67 29.44 -15.76
N MET A 683 0.96 29.88 -14.72
CA MET A 683 -0.06 29.06 -14.07
C MET A 683 -1.26 28.84 -14.99
N ASP A 684 -1.70 27.62 -15.12
CA ASP A 684 -2.94 27.30 -15.84
C ASP A 684 -4.17 27.58 -14.96
N HIS A 685 -4.81 28.71 -15.19
CA HIS A 685 -6.03 29.14 -14.50
C HIS A 685 -7.29 28.96 -15.36
N SER A 686 -7.19 28.30 -16.52
CA SER A 686 -8.31 28.07 -17.45
C SER A 686 -9.52 27.37 -16.81
N ASN A 687 -9.29 26.55 -15.80
CA ASN A 687 -10.31 25.78 -15.09
C ASN A 687 -10.73 26.37 -13.74
N ILE A 688 -10.31 27.59 -13.39
CA ILE A 688 -10.54 28.13 -12.05
C ILE A 688 -12.03 28.31 -11.71
N GLU A 689 -12.84 28.76 -12.66
CA GLU A 689 -14.31 28.84 -12.50
C GLU A 689 -14.90 27.46 -12.21
N ALA A 690 -14.49 26.45 -12.98
CA ALA A 690 -14.95 25.08 -12.81
C ALA A 690 -14.49 24.50 -11.44
N LYS A 691 -13.31 24.85 -10.95
CA LYS A 691 -12.83 24.48 -9.61
C LYS A 691 -13.72 25.05 -8.52
N ILE A 692 -13.99 26.34 -8.54
CA ILE A 692 -14.86 27.02 -7.57
C ILE A 692 -16.28 26.42 -7.62
N ARG A 693 -16.84 26.26 -8.81
CA ARG A 693 -18.18 25.64 -9.01
C ARG A 693 -18.23 24.21 -8.47
N THR A 694 -17.17 23.43 -8.65
CA THR A 694 -17.07 22.07 -8.10
C THR A 694 -17.01 22.10 -6.58
N MET A 695 -16.23 23.02 -5.99
CA MET A 695 -16.17 23.20 -4.54
C MET A 695 -17.53 23.64 -3.96
N GLN A 696 -18.26 24.55 -4.61
CA GLN A 696 -19.64 24.90 -4.21
C GLN A 696 -20.55 23.67 -4.20
N LYS A 697 -20.51 22.83 -5.26
CA LYS A 697 -21.28 21.56 -5.31
C LYS A 697 -20.89 20.61 -4.18
N LEU A 698 -19.65 20.65 -3.71
CA LEU A 698 -19.17 19.86 -2.59
C LEU A 698 -19.50 20.49 -1.22
N GLY A 699 -20.25 21.61 -1.19
CA GLY A 699 -20.71 22.26 0.02
C GLY A 699 -19.72 23.26 0.64
N VAL A 700 -18.68 23.69 -0.08
CA VAL A 700 -17.82 24.79 0.36
C VAL A 700 -18.59 26.11 0.20
N PRO A 701 -18.67 26.98 1.24
CA PRO A 701 -19.59 28.11 1.30
C PRO A 701 -19.09 29.34 0.53
N TYR A 702 -18.75 29.19 -0.75
CA TYR A 702 -18.52 30.31 -1.62
C TYR A 702 -19.84 31.01 -1.92
N PRO A 703 -19.88 32.35 -2.03
CA PRO A 703 -21.06 33.08 -2.43
C PRO A 703 -21.62 32.62 -3.80
N GLU A 704 -22.91 32.73 -4.00
CA GLU A 704 -23.51 32.45 -5.29
C GLU A 704 -22.94 33.39 -6.37
N GLY A 705 -22.59 32.86 -7.55
CA GLY A 705 -21.96 33.60 -8.64
C GLY A 705 -20.50 33.98 -8.42
N TYR A 706 -19.86 33.52 -7.32
CA TYR A 706 -18.44 33.79 -7.07
C TYR A 706 -17.52 33.12 -8.09
N ASP A 707 -17.94 32.00 -8.66
CA ASP A 707 -17.22 31.30 -9.73
C ASP A 707 -16.92 32.20 -10.93
N VAL A 708 -17.83 33.07 -11.32
CA VAL A 708 -17.66 34.01 -12.45
C VAL A 708 -16.64 35.12 -12.12
N LYS A 709 -16.49 35.49 -10.84
CA LYS A 709 -15.50 36.48 -10.35
C LYS A 709 -14.14 35.87 -10.03
N ALA A 710 -14.01 34.56 -10.07
CA ALA A 710 -12.83 33.86 -9.60
C ALA A 710 -11.55 34.26 -10.35
N ILE A 711 -11.63 34.55 -11.65
CA ILE A 711 -10.46 35.00 -12.44
C ILE A 711 -10.00 36.39 -11.99
N GLU A 712 -10.94 37.32 -11.82
CA GLU A 712 -10.64 38.69 -11.38
C GLU A 712 -10.01 38.71 -10.00
N ASP A 713 -10.55 37.94 -9.05
CA ASP A 713 -10.03 37.83 -7.70
C ASP A 713 -8.63 37.19 -7.71
N LEU A 714 -8.42 36.11 -8.48
CA LEU A 714 -7.11 35.49 -8.67
C LEU A 714 -6.07 36.51 -9.18
N GLN A 715 -6.39 37.26 -10.22
CA GLN A 715 -5.48 38.23 -10.82
C GLN A 715 -5.15 39.38 -9.87
N SER A 716 -6.15 39.87 -9.14
CA SER A 716 -5.98 40.92 -8.13
C SER A 716 -5.02 40.49 -7.01
N GLN A 717 -5.24 39.31 -6.45
CA GLN A 717 -4.37 38.78 -5.40
C GLN A 717 -2.96 38.49 -5.93
N ALA A 718 -2.86 37.94 -7.15
CA ALA A 718 -1.57 37.67 -7.79
C ALA A 718 -0.74 38.94 -8.01
N GLN A 719 -1.40 40.02 -8.46
CA GLN A 719 -0.74 41.32 -8.63
C GLN A 719 -0.25 41.89 -7.31
N MET A 720 -0.99 41.76 -6.20
CA MET A 720 -0.53 42.20 -4.89
C MET A 720 0.75 41.50 -4.47
N ILE A 721 0.83 40.16 -4.61
CA ILE A 721 2.03 39.39 -4.26
C ILE A 721 3.20 39.76 -5.16
N ALA A 722 2.98 39.95 -6.47
CA ALA A 722 4.03 40.39 -7.39
C ALA A 722 4.57 41.77 -7.03
N ASN A 723 3.72 42.69 -6.59
CA ASN A 723 4.13 44.03 -6.10
C ASN A 723 4.97 43.90 -4.81
N ASN A 724 4.58 43.08 -3.84
CA ASN A 724 5.36 42.85 -2.61
C ASN A 724 6.76 42.28 -2.92
N LEU A 725 6.85 41.38 -3.91
CA LEU A 725 8.14 40.85 -4.38
C LEU A 725 8.98 41.92 -5.06
N LYS A 726 8.36 42.79 -5.87
CA LYS A 726 9.05 43.93 -6.52
C LYS A 726 9.61 44.92 -5.50
N GLU A 727 8.89 45.20 -4.42
CA GLU A 727 9.37 46.02 -3.32
C GLU A 727 10.62 45.41 -2.64
N SER A 728 10.72 44.07 -2.67
CA SER A 728 11.89 43.32 -2.19
C SER A 728 12.98 43.15 -3.26
N GLY A 729 12.87 43.82 -4.43
CA GLY A 729 13.84 43.78 -5.52
C GLY A 729 13.71 42.52 -6.42
N ILE A 730 12.60 41.80 -6.37
CA ILE A 730 12.35 40.58 -7.17
C ILE A 730 11.32 40.90 -8.24
N GLU A 731 11.73 40.86 -9.52
CA GLU A 731 10.81 41.03 -10.64
C GLU A 731 10.31 39.66 -11.10
N VAL A 732 9.00 39.45 -10.98
CA VAL A 732 8.30 38.22 -11.40
C VAL A 732 6.91 38.58 -11.94
N LEU A 733 6.47 37.85 -12.98
CA LEU A 733 5.14 38.07 -13.55
C LEU A 733 4.06 37.52 -12.60
N PRO A 734 2.90 38.22 -12.44
CA PRO A 734 1.84 37.81 -11.50
C PRO A 734 1.15 36.50 -11.90
N ASP A 735 1.26 36.08 -13.17
CA ASP A 735 0.66 34.85 -13.69
C ASP A 735 1.57 33.61 -13.57
N THR A 736 2.67 33.68 -12.81
CA THR A 736 3.58 32.54 -12.64
C THR A 736 3.14 31.60 -11.52
N GLU A 737 3.53 30.30 -11.63
CA GLU A 737 3.21 29.25 -10.64
C GLU A 737 3.70 29.62 -9.24
N ILE A 738 4.84 30.29 -9.13
CA ILE A 738 5.43 30.65 -7.82
C ILE A 738 4.51 31.60 -7.04
N ILE A 739 3.82 32.51 -7.68
CA ILE A 739 2.88 33.45 -7.06
C ILE A 739 1.72 32.70 -6.40
N ALA A 740 1.14 31.74 -7.11
CA ALA A 740 0.06 30.94 -6.54
C ALA A 740 0.53 30.07 -5.37
N LEU A 741 1.73 29.48 -5.47
CA LEU A 741 2.30 28.70 -4.39
C LEU A 741 2.56 29.55 -3.14
N ILE A 742 3.09 30.77 -3.30
CA ILE A 742 3.28 31.72 -2.20
C ILE A 742 1.95 32.06 -1.55
N ALA A 743 0.89 32.35 -2.33
CA ALA A 743 -0.44 32.62 -1.79
C ALA A 743 -0.93 31.48 -0.89
N TYR A 744 -0.81 30.23 -1.35
CA TYR A 744 -1.19 29.07 -0.55
C TYR A 744 -0.35 28.90 0.72
N LEU A 745 0.97 29.03 0.65
CA LEU A 745 1.84 28.89 1.82
C LEU A 745 1.58 29.99 2.86
N GLN A 746 1.35 31.23 2.41
CA GLN A 746 1.00 32.35 3.30
C GLN A 746 -0.38 32.21 3.95
N ARG A 747 -1.26 31.40 3.37
CA ARG A 747 -2.58 31.11 3.93
C ARG A 747 -2.51 30.15 5.12
N LEU A 748 -1.57 29.20 5.13
CA LEU A 748 -1.53 28.08 6.06
C LEU A 748 -1.49 28.54 7.54
N GLY A 749 -2.52 28.15 8.30
CA GLY A 749 -2.63 28.40 9.74
C GLY A 749 -2.86 29.84 10.15
N THR A 750 -3.27 30.74 9.23
CA THR A 750 -3.54 32.12 9.53
C THR A 750 -4.95 32.39 10.08
N ASP A 751 -5.93 31.55 9.68
CA ASP A 751 -7.33 31.76 10.05
C ASP A 751 -7.61 31.68 11.54
N ILE A 752 -6.97 30.75 12.25
CA ILE A 752 -7.15 30.61 13.70
C ILE A 752 -6.60 31.80 14.49
N LYS A 753 -5.78 32.67 13.87
CA LYS A 753 -5.24 33.88 14.48
C LYS A 753 -6.19 35.07 14.30
N LYS A 754 -7.18 34.99 13.43
CA LYS A 754 -8.19 36.03 13.22
C LYS A 754 -9.19 35.99 14.37
N ALA A 755 -9.59 37.14 14.88
CA ALA A 755 -10.71 37.22 15.81
C ALA A 755 -11.97 36.63 15.18
N ALA A 756 -12.77 35.88 15.97
CA ALA A 756 -14.09 35.48 15.50
C ALA A 756 -14.90 36.73 15.09
N PRO A 757 -15.69 36.66 14.01
CA PRO A 757 -16.60 37.76 13.67
C PRO A 757 -17.47 38.08 14.89
N GLU A 758 -17.60 39.38 15.24
CA GLU A 758 -18.32 39.84 16.43
C GLU A 758 -19.84 39.54 16.46
N ASN A 759 -20.34 38.83 15.47
CA ASN A 759 -21.76 38.47 15.37
C ASN A 759 -21.94 37.00 15.03
N GLU A 760 -22.00 36.18 16.07
CA GLU A 760 -22.86 34.97 16.07
C GLU A 760 -23.14 34.52 17.52
#